data_34d4da4541a75684a1989b443fc94a40
#
_entry.id   34d4da4541a75684a1989b443fc94a40
#
_cell.length_a   1.000
_cell.length_b   1.000
_cell.length_c   1.000
_cell.angle_alpha   90.00
_cell.angle_beta   90.00
_cell.angle_gamma   90.00
#
_symmetry.space_group_name_H-M   'P 1'
#
loop_
_entity.id
_entity.type
_entity.pdbx_description
1 polymer ?
#
loop_
_entity_poly.entity_id
_entity_poly.type
_entity_poly.pdbx_seq_one_letter_code
_entity_poly.pdbx_strand_id
1 'polypeptide(L)'
;MRLLAPWGKVLAGRGPAWSRRWYQAGALLPHLAERLCLYEKLKAAYDEQCVDRAQKAGGPIRISLPDGQQVEGESLRTTPYHVASQIGQGLAEGAVAARVNGALYDLDRPLESSATLEFLGFDSPEGQAVFWHSSAHILGVAAERFYGALLCHGPSTESGFFYDMYLAGRTVLGSELPALEEACKSIVREKHPFERLEVSREDLLALFKYNKFKLQVIEEKVKSPTATVYRCGGLIDLCRGPHVRHTGKIQALKILKSSSAFWKGDPSLESLQRVYGISFPSPVRLEEWEQLQEAAASRDHRRIGKEQELFFFHELSPGSCFFLPRGAHIYNTLIDFIKSEYRKRGFSEVVTPNIYNAKLWELSGHWQHYSDHMFCFPVENETFALKPMNCPGHCLMFAHRPRSWRELPLRLADFGVLHRNESSGTLTGLTRVRRFQQDDAHIFCTLGQLEGEIGGCLDFLQAVYSVFGFSFRFYLSTRPAGFLGDAHVWEQAEQQLEKSLNDFGQPWELSPGDGAFYGPKIDIQLKDALGRYHQCATIQLDFQMPVRFDLTYISKDGSTSERPVMIHRAVLGSVERILAVLAENYGRKWPLWLSPFQVMVIPVGPDVEAYAHEVRETFHQAGFMADIDADWSATLNRKIRKAQLAQYNFQLGKSEGVRHGFLKQSRPTCPWRRARPQPDSRARGVGRLDCASPEHPLPGATGACHRR
;
A
#
# COMPACT_ATOMS: atom_id res chain seq x y z
N MET A 1 -54.97 18.08 22.69
CA MET A 1 -54.49 19.40 23.21
C MET A 1 -53.05 19.27 23.71
N ARG A 2 -52.17 20.16 23.25
CA ARG A 2 -50.79 20.45 23.67
C ARG A 2 -49.76 19.44 23.18
N LEU A 3 -48.87 19.77 22.37
CA LEU A 3 -48.14 20.88 21.79
C LEU A 3 -46.72 20.34 21.51
N LEU A 4 -46.40 20.26 20.27
CA LEU A 4 -45.06 20.05 19.75
C LEU A 4 -44.23 21.32 20.04
N ALA A 5 -43.01 21.16 20.57
CA ALA A 5 -42.02 22.22 20.63
C ALA A 5 -40.83 21.82 19.77
N PRO A 6 -40.25 22.78 19.00
CA PRO A 6 -39.21 22.48 18.06
C PRO A 6 -37.81 22.56 18.70
N TRP A 7 -36.99 21.57 18.43
CA TRP A 7 -35.55 21.61 18.71
C TRP A 7 -34.85 22.40 17.59
N GLY A 8 -34.56 23.64 17.87
CA GLY A 8 -33.76 24.50 17.01
C GLY A 8 -33.06 25.58 17.80
N LYS A 9 -31.89 25.28 18.35
CA LYS A 9 -30.79 26.24 18.63
C LYS A 9 -29.64 25.47 19.32
N VAL A 10 -28.80 24.79 18.52
CA VAL A 10 -27.50 24.35 18.99
C VAL A 10 -26.52 25.50 18.83
N LEU A 11 -26.15 26.03 19.95
CA LEU A 11 -24.98 26.80 20.34
C LEU A 11 -23.88 26.94 19.26
N ALA A 12 -23.80 28.14 18.68
CA ALA A 12 -22.59 28.66 18.10
C ALA A 12 -21.53 28.76 19.21
N GLY A 13 -20.72 27.72 19.36
CA GLY A 13 -19.57 27.72 20.27
C GLY A 13 -18.62 28.85 19.89
N ARG A 14 -18.42 29.78 20.80
CA ARG A 14 -17.42 30.86 20.69
C ARG A 14 -16.04 30.17 20.63
N GLY A 15 -15.40 30.15 19.45
CA GLY A 15 -13.99 29.80 19.34
C GLY A 15 -13.12 30.67 20.22
N PRO A 16 -11.94 30.20 20.64
CA PRO A 16 -11.08 30.92 21.58
C PRO A 16 -10.83 32.35 21.11
N ALA A 17 -10.89 33.31 22.03
CA ALA A 17 -10.85 34.76 21.80
C ALA A 17 -9.63 35.23 20.98
N TRP A 18 -8.54 34.45 20.95
CA TRP A 18 -7.32 34.77 20.19
C TRP A 18 -7.42 34.44 18.70
N SER A 19 -8.26 33.48 18.26
CA SER A 19 -8.48 33.18 16.83
C SER A 19 -9.19 34.34 16.10
N ARG A 20 -10.03 35.13 16.80
CA ARG A 20 -10.68 36.32 16.24
C ARG A 20 -9.73 37.52 16.07
N ARG A 21 -8.68 37.60 16.88
CA ARG A 21 -7.75 38.75 16.89
C ARG A 21 -6.87 38.80 15.64
N TRP A 22 -6.56 37.66 15.04
CA TRP A 22 -5.72 37.56 13.85
C TRP A 22 -6.50 37.64 12.53
N TYR A 23 -7.76 37.21 12.51
CA TYR A 23 -8.62 37.29 11.33
C TYR A 23 -9.13 38.75 11.06
N GLN A 24 -9.11 39.60 12.06
CA GLN A 24 -9.56 41.00 11.96
C GLN A 24 -8.43 42.05 11.82
N ALA A 25 -7.18 41.68 12.04
CA ALA A 25 -6.04 42.58 11.86
C ALA A 25 -5.34 42.27 10.56
N GLY A 26 -5.65 43.00 9.49
CA GLY A 26 -5.01 42.91 8.16
C GLY A 26 -3.54 43.33 8.11
N ALA A 27 -2.77 43.18 9.20
CA ALA A 27 -1.35 43.51 9.29
C ALA A 27 -0.54 42.20 9.21
N LEU A 28 0.22 42.02 8.12
CA LEU A 28 1.27 41.00 8.02
C LEU A 28 2.26 41.09 9.16
N LEU A 29 2.76 39.98 9.63
CA LEU A 29 3.88 39.97 10.60
C LEU A 29 5.06 40.75 9.99
N PRO A 30 5.81 41.56 10.77
CA PRO A 30 6.83 42.46 10.24
C PRO A 30 7.85 41.79 9.31
N HIS A 31 8.33 40.58 9.65
CA HIS A 31 9.28 39.82 8.84
C HIS A 31 8.69 39.31 7.52
N LEU A 32 7.37 39.06 7.48
CA LEU A 32 6.69 38.66 6.24
C LEU A 32 6.51 39.86 5.29
N ALA A 33 6.26 41.05 5.89
CA ALA A 33 6.19 42.30 5.13
C ALA A 33 7.56 42.65 4.52
N GLU A 34 8.66 42.53 5.31
CA GLU A 34 10.03 42.71 4.81
C GLU A 34 10.37 41.75 3.68
N ARG A 35 10.05 40.44 3.84
CA ARG A 35 10.25 39.40 2.83
C ARG A 35 9.52 39.76 1.53
N LEU A 36 8.28 40.19 1.64
CA LEU A 36 7.47 40.57 0.48
C LEU A 36 8.05 41.80 -0.24
N CYS A 37 8.44 42.84 0.51
CA CYS A 37 9.06 44.04 -0.05
C CYS A 37 10.38 43.75 -0.77
N LEU A 38 11.21 42.85 -0.20
CA LEU A 38 12.46 42.42 -0.85
C LEU A 38 12.15 41.64 -2.13
N TYR A 39 11.20 40.70 -2.09
CA TYR A 39 10.78 39.94 -3.26
C TYR A 39 10.31 40.84 -4.41
N GLU A 40 9.46 41.83 -4.12
CA GLU A 40 8.95 42.77 -5.14
C GLU A 40 10.08 43.53 -5.84
N LYS A 41 11.10 43.96 -5.09
CA LYS A 41 12.29 44.61 -5.68
C LYS A 41 13.08 43.65 -6.58
N LEU A 42 13.33 42.44 -6.11
CA LEU A 42 14.07 41.43 -6.89
C LEU A 42 13.30 41.01 -8.14
N LYS A 43 11.98 40.88 -8.03
CA LYS A 43 11.10 40.51 -9.13
C LYS A 43 11.08 41.60 -10.23
N ALA A 44 10.96 42.87 -9.83
CA ALA A 44 11.00 44.01 -10.77
C ALA A 44 12.31 44.05 -11.58
N ALA A 45 13.46 43.88 -10.89
CA ALA A 45 14.76 43.82 -11.53
C ALA A 45 14.90 42.62 -12.48
N TYR A 46 14.41 41.46 -12.06
CA TYR A 46 14.40 40.25 -12.89
C TYR A 46 13.53 40.40 -14.14
N ASP A 47 12.34 40.98 -13.99
CA ASP A 47 11.44 41.19 -15.12
C ASP A 47 11.99 42.16 -16.15
N GLU A 48 12.67 43.23 -15.70
CA GLU A 48 13.39 44.15 -16.59
C GLU A 48 14.49 43.44 -17.38
N GLN A 49 15.30 42.60 -16.69
CA GLN A 49 16.32 41.77 -17.36
C GLN A 49 15.71 40.79 -18.38
N CYS A 50 14.57 40.18 -18.07
CA CYS A 50 13.89 39.28 -18.99
C CYS A 50 13.39 40.00 -20.23
N VAL A 51 12.84 41.20 -20.10
CA VAL A 51 12.42 42.05 -21.23
C VAL A 51 13.62 42.41 -22.11
N ASP A 52 14.71 42.85 -21.51
CA ASP A 52 15.95 43.17 -22.19
C ASP A 52 16.52 41.97 -22.97
N ARG A 53 16.55 40.79 -22.34
CA ARG A 53 16.99 39.54 -22.98
C ARG A 53 16.10 39.16 -24.15
N ALA A 54 14.76 39.29 -24.00
CA ALA A 54 13.82 39.00 -25.06
C ALA A 54 13.94 39.96 -26.26
N GLN A 55 14.32 41.22 -26.03
CA GLN A 55 14.58 42.18 -27.08
C GLN A 55 15.89 41.90 -27.82
N LYS A 56 16.94 41.46 -27.11
CA LYS A 56 18.28 41.26 -27.67
C LYS A 56 18.46 39.88 -28.33
N ALA A 57 17.83 38.85 -27.79
CA ALA A 57 18.04 37.44 -28.16
C ALA A 57 16.76 36.74 -28.65
N GLY A 58 15.65 37.47 -28.78
CA GLY A 58 14.38 36.91 -29.29
C GLY A 58 14.47 36.54 -30.76
N GLY A 59 13.94 35.36 -31.11
CA GLY A 59 13.89 34.90 -32.51
C GLY A 59 12.87 33.75 -32.66
N PRO A 60 12.57 33.36 -33.91
CA PRO A 60 11.61 32.31 -34.18
C PRO A 60 12.12 30.97 -33.64
N ILE A 61 11.25 30.21 -32.99
CA ILE A 61 11.50 28.86 -32.48
C ILE A 61 10.48 27.86 -33.00
N ARG A 62 10.87 26.61 -33.13
CA ARG A 62 9.97 25.50 -33.50
C ARG A 62 9.72 24.61 -32.26
N ILE A 63 8.46 24.31 -32.04
CA ILE A 63 7.97 23.53 -30.91
C ILE A 63 7.35 22.26 -31.49
N SER A 64 7.94 21.10 -31.18
CA SER A 64 7.48 19.81 -31.66
C SER A 64 6.61 19.14 -30.58
N LEU A 65 5.41 18.72 -30.94
CA LEU A 65 4.48 18.01 -30.08
C LEU A 65 4.62 16.48 -30.24
N PRO A 66 4.16 15.67 -29.29
CA PRO A 66 4.26 14.21 -29.34
C PRO A 66 3.54 13.55 -30.53
N ASP A 67 2.49 14.20 -31.05
CA ASP A 67 1.73 13.78 -32.24
C ASP A 67 2.41 14.11 -33.57
N GLY A 68 3.58 14.72 -33.54
CA GLY A 68 4.34 15.16 -34.71
C GLY A 68 3.97 16.53 -35.23
N GLN A 69 2.98 17.20 -34.66
CA GLN A 69 2.66 18.59 -35.00
C GLN A 69 3.82 19.50 -34.64
N GLN A 70 4.04 20.55 -35.46
CA GLN A 70 4.99 21.62 -35.21
C GLN A 70 4.28 22.94 -35.04
N VAL A 71 4.57 23.69 -33.99
CA VAL A 71 4.04 24.99 -33.69
C VAL A 71 5.18 26.02 -33.75
N GLU A 72 4.96 27.12 -34.44
CA GLU A 72 5.93 28.22 -34.46
C GLU A 72 5.69 29.16 -33.26
N GLY A 73 6.78 29.68 -32.71
CA GLY A 73 6.77 30.61 -31.58
C GLY A 73 7.95 31.54 -31.58
N GLU A 74 8.03 32.40 -30.58
CA GLU A 74 9.14 33.31 -30.34
C GLU A 74 9.89 32.94 -29.07
N SER A 75 11.21 32.84 -29.15
CA SER A 75 12.09 32.64 -28.01
C SER A 75 11.89 33.70 -26.93
N LEU A 76 11.89 33.31 -25.65
CA LEU A 76 11.73 34.16 -24.47
C LEU A 76 10.37 34.91 -24.39
N ARG A 77 9.39 34.56 -25.27
CA ARG A 77 8.03 35.11 -25.26
C ARG A 77 6.95 34.05 -25.27
N THR A 78 7.06 33.07 -26.15
CA THR A 78 6.07 31.99 -26.25
C THR A 78 6.20 31.06 -25.04
N THR A 79 5.07 30.82 -24.36
CA THR A 79 4.97 29.92 -23.22
C THR A 79 4.26 28.63 -23.61
N PRO A 80 4.45 27.51 -22.88
CA PRO A 80 3.65 26.31 -23.07
C PRO A 80 2.14 26.57 -23.01
N TYR A 81 1.68 27.46 -22.17
CA TYR A 81 0.26 27.84 -22.11
C TYR A 81 -0.24 28.53 -23.40
N HIS A 82 0.57 29.37 -24.03
CA HIS A 82 0.21 29.98 -25.31
C HIS A 82 0.02 28.91 -26.40
N VAL A 83 0.95 27.92 -26.43
CA VAL A 83 0.85 26.78 -27.34
C VAL A 83 -0.40 25.93 -27.06
N ALA A 84 -0.67 25.61 -25.80
CA ALA A 84 -1.88 24.86 -25.42
C ALA A 84 -3.16 25.57 -25.83
N SER A 85 -3.20 26.93 -25.69
CA SER A 85 -4.35 27.75 -26.05
C SER A 85 -4.56 27.81 -27.56
N GLN A 86 -3.50 27.75 -28.36
CA GLN A 86 -3.60 27.68 -29.84
C GLN A 86 -4.14 26.33 -30.30
N ILE A 87 -3.80 25.23 -29.61
CA ILE A 87 -4.28 23.89 -29.94
C ILE A 87 -5.75 23.74 -29.52
N GLY A 88 -6.10 24.19 -28.33
CA GLY A 88 -7.48 24.14 -27.85
C GLY A 88 -7.64 24.55 -26.39
N GLN A 89 -8.76 25.25 -26.13
CA GLN A 89 -9.07 25.76 -24.79
C GLN A 89 -9.15 24.63 -23.72
N GLY A 90 -9.67 23.44 -24.08
CA GLY A 90 -9.76 22.31 -23.18
C GLY A 90 -8.38 21.81 -22.71
N LEU A 91 -7.39 21.80 -23.61
CA LEU A 91 -6.02 21.45 -23.29
C LEU A 91 -5.38 22.50 -22.37
N ALA A 92 -5.53 23.77 -22.69
CA ALA A 92 -5.00 24.88 -21.89
C ALA A 92 -5.57 24.91 -20.47
N GLU A 93 -6.86 24.59 -20.31
CA GLU A 93 -7.51 24.53 -18.99
C GLU A 93 -7.21 23.25 -18.24
N GLY A 94 -7.04 22.13 -18.93
CA GLY A 94 -6.76 20.80 -18.31
C GLY A 94 -5.29 20.56 -17.97
N ALA A 95 -4.36 21.28 -18.61
CA ALA A 95 -2.95 21.14 -18.35
C ALA A 95 -2.57 21.65 -16.94
N VAL A 96 -1.78 20.84 -16.23
CA VAL A 96 -1.23 21.12 -14.90
C VAL A 96 0.18 21.69 -15.02
N ALA A 97 1.01 21.07 -15.85
CA ALA A 97 2.38 21.44 -16.15
C ALA A 97 2.74 21.02 -17.58
N ALA A 98 3.95 21.32 -18.00
CA ALA A 98 4.50 20.85 -19.25
C ALA A 98 5.80 20.04 -19.01
N ARG A 99 6.21 19.25 -20.02
CA ARG A 99 7.53 18.69 -20.13
C ARG A 99 8.20 19.29 -21.38
N VAL A 100 9.32 19.97 -21.17
CA VAL A 100 10.11 20.63 -22.22
C VAL A 100 11.45 19.93 -22.32
N ASN A 101 11.76 19.33 -23.46
CA ASN A 101 12.98 18.54 -23.67
C ASN A 101 13.22 17.48 -22.57
N GLY A 102 12.13 16.81 -22.12
CA GLY A 102 12.16 15.78 -21.07
C GLY A 102 12.13 16.32 -19.63
N ALA A 103 12.28 17.63 -19.39
CA ALA A 103 12.25 18.22 -18.06
C ALA A 103 10.90 18.87 -17.74
N LEU A 104 10.47 18.74 -16.46
CA LEU A 104 9.24 19.40 -15.97
C LEU A 104 9.36 20.92 -16.04
N TYR A 105 8.30 21.57 -16.46
CA TYR A 105 8.31 22.99 -16.81
C TYR A 105 6.98 23.69 -16.49
N ASP A 106 7.08 24.96 -16.03
CA ASP A 106 5.88 25.79 -15.76
C ASP A 106 5.16 26.17 -17.04
N LEU A 107 3.84 26.16 -17.03
CA LEU A 107 3.04 26.54 -18.20
C LEU A 107 3.22 28.02 -18.60
N ASP A 108 3.51 28.90 -17.65
CA ASP A 108 3.69 30.34 -17.89
C ASP A 108 5.16 30.75 -18.03
N ARG A 109 6.11 29.84 -17.98
CA ARG A 109 7.53 30.12 -18.21
C ARG A 109 7.81 30.16 -19.71
N PRO A 110 8.40 31.30 -20.26
CA PRO A 110 8.74 31.36 -21.66
C PRO A 110 9.76 30.33 -22.11
N LEU A 111 9.58 29.80 -23.33
CA LEU A 111 10.54 28.89 -23.96
C LEU A 111 11.78 29.66 -24.43
N GLU A 112 12.97 29.10 -24.19
CA GLU A 112 14.23 29.80 -24.51
C GLU A 112 14.78 29.45 -25.90
N SER A 113 14.39 28.30 -26.45
CA SER A 113 14.84 27.77 -27.74
C SER A 113 13.82 26.82 -28.34
N SER A 114 14.05 26.33 -29.55
CA SER A 114 13.30 25.21 -30.13
C SER A 114 13.32 23.99 -29.22
N ALA A 115 12.14 23.36 -29.03
CA ALA A 115 11.98 22.33 -28.01
C ALA A 115 10.91 21.31 -28.38
N THR A 116 10.99 20.13 -27.75
CA THR A 116 9.88 19.19 -27.65
C THR A 116 9.01 19.59 -26.47
N LEU A 117 7.68 19.59 -26.66
CA LEU A 117 6.71 20.00 -25.64
C LEU A 117 5.62 18.96 -25.49
N GLU A 118 5.43 18.47 -24.27
CA GLU A 118 4.36 17.57 -23.86
C GLU A 118 3.56 18.21 -22.72
N PHE A 119 2.22 18.08 -22.76
CA PHE A 119 1.36 18.60 -21.70
C PHE A 119 0.98 17.51 -20.70
N LEU A 120 1.11 17.82 -19.42
CA LEU A 120 0.80 16.92 -18.32
C LEU A 120 -0.52 17.34 -17.66
N GLY A 121 -1.50 16.45 -17.68
CA GLY A 121 -2.76 16.61 -16.95
C GLY A 121 -2.68 15.99 -15.54
N PHE A 122 -3.73 16.21 -14.74
CA PHE A 122 -3.84 15.64 -13.39
C PHE A 122 -3.84 14.09 -13.38
N ASP A 123 -4.20 13.45 -14.50
CA ASP A 123 -4.26 11.99 -14.57
C ASP A 123 -2.89 11.33 -14.78
N SER A 124 -1.85 12.11 -15.10
CA SER A 124 -0.47 11.63 -15.14
C SER A 124 0.17 11.70 -13.75
N PRO A 125 1.04 10.73 -13.36
CA PRO A 125 1.70 10.73 -12.06
C PRO A 125 2.48 12.02 -11.77
N GLU A 126 3.21 12.54 -12.76
CA GLU A 126 3.97 13.77 -12.62
C GLU A 126 3.06 15.01 -12.53
N GLY A 127 2.00 15.08 -13.34
CA GLY A 127 1.01 16.15 -13.25
C GLY A 127 0.31 16.16 -11.89
N GLN A 128 -0.02 15.00 -11.37
CA GLN A 128 -0.58 14.85 -10.02
C GLN A 128 0.40 15.31 -8.93
N ALA A 129 1.68 14.95 -9.05
CA ALA A 129 2.72 15.38 -8.11
C ALA A 129 2.88 16.92 -8.11
N VAL A 130 2.89 17.56 -9.28
CA VAL A 130 2.94 19.03 -9.42
C VAL A 130 1.70 19.69 -8.82
N PHE A 131 0.52 19.11 -9.06
CA PHE A 131 -0.74 19.61 -8.53
C PHE A 131 -0.78 19.57 -7.00
N TRP A 132 -0.39 18.45 -6.40
CA TRP A 132 -0.33 18.30 -4.93
C TRP A 132 0.79 19.12 -4.30
N HIS A 133 1.92 19.26 -4.97
CA HIS A 133 2.98 20.16 -4.51
C HIS A 133 2.49 21.63 -4.49
N SER A 134 1.75 22.05 -5.48
CA SER A 134 1.11 23.39 -5.49
C SER A 134 0.07 23.54 -4.38
N SER A 135 -0.66 22.47 -4.08
CA SER A 135 -1.62 22.44 -2.96
C SER A 135 -0.93 22.51 -1.59
N ALA A 136 0.26 21.94 -1.45
CA ALA A 136 1.07 22.10 -0.26
C ALA A 136 1.43 23.57 0.00
N HIS A 137 1.75 24.34 -1.07
CA HIS A 137 1.98 25.79 -0.92
C HIS A 137 0.74 26.54 -0.46
N ILE A 138 -0.48 26.17 -0.92
CA ILE A 138 -1.73 26.77 -0.40
C ILE A 138 -1.86 26.50 1.11
N LEU A 139 -1.58 25.28 1.55
CA LEU A 139 -1.56 24.95 2.98
C LEU A 139 -0.49 25.74 3.72
N GLY A 140 0.68 25.96 3.11
CA GLY A 140 1.74 26.81 3.65
C GLY A 140 1.28 28.26 3.84
N VAL A 141 0.63 28.87 2.85
CA VAL A 141 0.03 30.21 2.96
C VAL A 141 -0.98 30.26 4.11
N ALA A 142 -1.87 29.26 4.18
CA ALA A 142 -2.88 29.18 5.22
C ALA A 142 -2.25 29.04 6.61
N ALA A 143 -1.24 28.18 6.77
CA ALA A 143 -0.53 27.94 8.02
C ALA A 143 0.25 29.18 8.49
N GLU A 144 0.92 29.88 7.58
CA GLU A 144 1.64 31.13 7.88
C GLU A 144 0.67 32.22 8.33
N ARG A 145 -0.48 32.35 7.65
CA ARG A 145 -1.54 33.30 8.02
C ARG A 145 -2.27 32.93 9.31
N PHE A 146 -2.59 31.65 9.51
CA PHE A 146 -3.43 31.16 10.61
C PHE A 146 -2.67 30.99 11.93
N TYR A 147 -1.45 30.47 11.84
CA TYR A 147 -0.64 30.13 13.02
C TYR A 147 0.57 31.06 13.25
N GLY A 148 0.97 31.84 12.25
CA GLY A 148 2.29 32.50 12.26
C GLY A 148 3.43 31.49 12.20
N ALA A 149 3.23 30.38 11.52
CA ALA A 149 4.13 29.24 11.51
C ALA A 149 5.44 29.53 10.79
N LEU A 150 6.56 28.97 11.27
CA LEU A 150 7.78 28.86 10.48
C LEU A 150 7.68 27.60 9.59
N LEU A 151 7.63 27.83 8.30
CA LEU A 151 7.45 26.77 7.31
C LEU A 151 8.75 26.01 7.05
N CYS A 152 8.71 24.69 7.08
CA CYS A 152 9.88 23.84 6.93
C CYS A 152 9.91 23.16 5.55
N HIS A 153 8.97 22.26 5.27
CA HIS A 153 8.95 21.45 4.05
C HIS A 153 7.52 21.02 3.68
N GLY A 154 7.16 21.13 2.39
CA GLY A 154 5.82 20.82 1.88
C GLY A 154 5.84 20.04 0.56
N PRO A 155 6.18 18.71 0.58
CA PRO A 155 6.20 17.90 -0.63
C PRO A 155 4.82 17.35 -0.99
N SER A 156 4.68 16.93 -2.25
CA SER A 156 3.68 15.94 -2.64
C SER A 156 4.07 14.55 -2.11
N THR A 157 3.08 13.67 -1.97
CA THR A 157 3.22 12.26 -1.65
C THR A 157 2.47 11.43 -2.69
N GLU A 158 2.55 10.11 -2.61
CA GLU A 158 1.80 9.20 -3.51
C GLU A 158 0.27 9.35 -3.41
N SER A 159 -0.23 9.91 -2.30
CA SER A 159 -1.67 9.99 -2.02
C SER A 159 -2.12 11.35 -1.48
N GLY A 160 -1.51 12.43 -1.95
CA GLY A 160 -1.83 13.79 -1.52
C GLY A 160 -0.58 14.62 -1.24
N PHE A 161 -0.63 15.43 -0.20
CA PHE A 161 0.46 16.32 0.20
C PHE A 161 0.47 16.52 1.71
N PHE A 162 1.58 17.04 2.24
CA PHE A 162 1.65 17.55 3.60
C PHE A 162 2.48 18.84 3.66
N TYR A 163 2.40 19.52 4.81
CA TYR A 163 3.33 20.59 5.14
C TYR A 163 3.82 20.44 6.57
N ASP A 164 5.15 20.48 6.74
CA ASP A 164 5.82 20.52 8.03
C ASP A 164 6.04 21.96 8.47
N MET A 165 5.62 22.29 9.67
CA MET A 165 5.71 23.62 10.24
C MET A 165 6.18 23.57 11.70
N TYR A 166 6.94 24.58 12.10
CA TYR A 166 7.36 24.75 13.49
C TYR A 166 6.46 25.78 14.18
N LEU A 167 5.90 25.40 15.33
CA LEU A 167 4.94 26.18 16.09
C LEU A 167 5.39 26.47 17.54
N ALA A 168 6.70 26.48 17.79
CA ALA A 168 7.28 26.78 19.12
C ALA A 168 6.65 25.95 20.27
N GLY A 169 6.47 24.65 20.06
CA GLY A 169 5.92 23.73 21.06
C GLY A 169 4.39 23.61 21.05
N ARG A 170 3.67 24.37 20.23
CA ARG A 170 2.22 24.25 20.06
C ARG A 170 1.87 23.05 19.18
N THR A 171 0.84 22.30 19.56
CA THR A 171 0.27 21.20 18.78
C THR A 171 -0.96 21.69 18.01
N VAL A 172 -1.09 21.26 16.75
CA VAL A 172 -2.30 21.47 15.93
C VAL A 172 -3.39 20.52 16.40
N LEU A 173 -4.50 21.06 16.88
CA LEU A 173 -5.64 20.28 17.35
C LEU A 173 -6.55 19.87 16.19
N GLY A 174 -7.14 18.67 16.26
CA GLY A 174 -8.10 18.19 15.25
C GLY A 174 -9.30 19.13 15.06
N SER A 175 -9.71 19.86 16.12
CA SER A 175 -10.79 20.86 16.08
C SER A 175 -10.43 22.13 15.29
N GLU A 176 -9.16 22.37 14.99
CA GLU A 176 -8.68 23.52 14.21
C GLU A 176 -8.64 23.22 12.70
N LEU A 177 -8.58 21.94 12.33
CA LEU A 177 -8.44 21.53 10.92
C LEU A 177 -9.55 22.07 9.99
N PRO A 178 -10.84 22.11 10.39
CA PRO A 178 -11.88 22.70 9.55
C PRO A 178 -11.67 24.20 9.27
N ALA A 179 -11.16 24.95 10.26
CA ALA A 179 -10.88 26.37 10.08
C ALA A 179 -9.67 26.60 9.16
N LEU A 180 -8.64 25.74 9.28
CA LEU A 180 -7.48 25.77 8.40
C LEU A 180 -7.87 25.41 6.95
N GLU A 181 -8.77 24.42 6.78
CA GLU A 181 -9.31 24.04 5.48
C GLU A 181 -10.07 25.22 4.82
N GLU A 182 -10.90 25.92 5.57
CA GLU A 182 -11.63 27.09 5.04
C GLU A 182 -10.66 28.22 4.67
N ALA A 183 -9.58 28.41 5.41
CA ALA A 183 -8.52 29.34 5.03
C ALA A 183 -7.86 28.95 3.70
N CYS A 184 -7.58 27.65 3.48
CA CYS A 184 -7.09 27.15 2.19
C CYS A 184 -8.09 27.43 1.05
N LYS A 185 -9.38 27.16 1.28
CA LYS A 185 -10.44 27.41 0.30
C LYS A 185 -10.56 28.90 -0.04
N SER A 186 -10.32 29.81 0.93
CA SER A 186 -10.26 31.26 0.66
C SER A 186 -9.13 31.60 -0.29
N ILE A 187 -7.93 31.06 -0.07
CA ILE A 187 -6.75 31.27 -0.92
C ILE A 187 -6.99 30.75 -2.35
N VAL A 188 -7.69 29.62 -2.47
CA VAL A 188 -8.10 29.10 -3.79
C VAL A 188 -9.00 30.08 -4.54
N ARG A 189 -9.98 30.67 -3.85
CA ARG A 189 -10.90 31.69 -4.42
C ARG A 189 -10.20 32.99 -4.83
N GLU A 190 -9.11 33.33 -4.15
CA GLU A 190 -8.28 34.50 -4.48
C GLU A 190 -7.51 34.36 -5.80
N LYS A 191 -7.37 33.15 -6.35
CA LYS A 191 -6.72 32.80 -7.63
C LYS A 191 -5.31 33.39 -7.79
N HIS A 192 -4.52 33.34 -6.73
CA HIS A 192 -3.14 33.83 -6.77
C HIS A 192 -2.30 33.06 -7.79
N PRO A 193 -1.51 33.74 -8.65
CA PRO A 193 -0.56 33.09 -9.54
C PRO A 193 0.59 32.47 -8.74
N PHE A 194 1.21 31.41 -9.31
CA PHE A 194 2.49 30.91 -8.85
C PHE A 194 3.59 31.59 -9.66
N GLU A 195 4.26 32.56 -9.07
CA GLU A 195 5.28 33.36 -9.74
C GLU A 195 6.67 32.83 -9.45
N ARG A 196 7.36 32.40 -10.51
CA ARG A 196 8.75 31.92 -10.43
C ARG A 196 9.71 33.11 -10.44
N LEU A 197 10.72 33.04 -9.56
CA LEU A 197 11.83 33.98 -9.56
C LEU A 197 13.13 33.23 -9.29
N GLU A 198 14.16 33.52 -10.09
CA GLU A 198 15.50 33.05 -9.85
C GLU A 198 16.30 34.14 -9.13
N VAL A 199 16.89 33.79 -7.99
CA VAL A 199 17.60 34.73 -7.11
C VAL A 199 19.02 34.27 -6.83
N SER A 200 19.92 35.21 -6.51
CA SER A 200 21.26 34.88 -6.03
C SER A 200 21.19 34.17 -4.67
N ARG A 201 22.27 33.46 -4.32
CA ARG A 201 22.37 32.82 -2.99
C ARG A 201 22.34 33.86 -1.86
N GLU A 202 22.85 35.04 -2.06
CA GLU A 202 22.83 36.15 -1.08
C GLU A 202 21.42 36.67 -0.86
N ASP A 203 20.70 36.93 -1.93
CA ASP A 203 19.29 37.36 -1.85
C ASP A 203 18.40 36.26 -1.22
N LEU A 204 18.71 35.00 -1.52
CA LEU A 204 18.00 33.88 -0.92
C LEU A 204 18.18 33.84 0.60
N LEU A 205 19.37 34.03 1.11
CA LEU A 205 19.65 34.12 2.54
C LEU A 205 18.94 35.33 3.17
N ALA A 206 18.88 36.46 2.46
CA ALA A 206 18.17 37.65 2.93
C ALA A 206 16.64 37.44 3.00
N LEU A 207 16.05 36.78 1.98
CA LEU A 207 14.63 36.44 1.96
C LEU A 207 14.21 35.53 3.12
N PHE A 208 15.07 34.61 3.53
CA PHE A 208 14.75 33.61 4.56
C PHE A 208 15.45 33.84 5.89
N LYS A 209 16.04 35.02 6.12
CA LYS A 209 16.80 35.35 7.38
C LYS A 209 16.02 35.08 8.67
N TYR A 210 14.68 35.13 8.63
CA TYR A 210 13.79 34.91 9.78
C TYR A 210 13.52 33.43 10.08
N ASN A 211 13.85 32.51 9.14
CA ASN A 211 13.48 31.09 9.23
C ASN A 211 14.72 30.20 9.27
N LYS A 212 15.10 29.78 10.48
CA LYS A 212 16.28 28.95 10.72
C LYS A 212 16.29 27.63 9.92
N PHE A 213 15.11 27.03 9.69
CA PHE A 213 14.98 25.77 8.96
C PHE A 213 15.28 25.97 7.47
N LYS A 214 14.79 27.04 6.88
CA LYS A 214 15.10 27.37 5.47
C LYS A 214 16.58 27.73 5.32
N LEU A 215 17.17 28.45 6.26
CA LEU A 215 18.62 28.76 6.24
C LEU A 215 19.45 27.48 6.24
N GLN A 216 19.16 26.52 7.09
CA GLN A 216 19.85 25.22 7.12
C GLN A 216 19.70 24.48 5.78
N VAL A 217 18.49 24.47 5.18
CA VAL A 217 18.28 23.85 3.87
C VAL A 217 19.11 24.54 2.78
N ILE A 218 19.18 25.86 2.81
CA ILE A 218 19.98 26.65 1.85
C ILE A 218 21.47 26.31 1.99
N GLU A 219 21.98 26.29 3.21
CA GLU A 219 23.39 25.98 3.47
C GLU A 219 23.78 24.57 3.03
N GLU A 220 22.93 23.58 3.29
CA GLU A 220 23.23 22.18 2.98
C GLU A 220 22.99 21.79 1.53
N LYS A 221 21.87 22.25 0.95
CA LYS A 221 21.38 21.73 -0.35
C LYS A 221 21.58 22.68 -1.54
N VAL A 222 21.71 23.99 -1.31
CA VAL A 222 21.91 24.94 -2.41
C VAL A 222 23.40 25.17 -2.63
N LYS A 223 23.98 24.45 -3.59
CA LYS A 223 25.40 24.56 -3.99
C LYS A 223 25.60 25.45 -5.23
N SER A 224 24.53 25.73 -5.97
CA SER A 224 24.52 26.60 -7.13
C SER A 224 24.58 28.06 -6.74
N PRO A 225 25.12 28.96 -7.61
CA PRO A 225 25.17 30.40 -7.37
C PRO A 225 23.76 31.05 -7.32
N THR A 226 22.78 30.43 -7.97
CA THR A 226 21.38 30.86 -7.99
C THR A 226 20.47 29.74 -7.54
N ALA A 227 19.27 30.11 -7.05
CA ALA A 227 18.20 29.19 -6.74
C ALA A 227 16.83 29.77 -7.10
N THR A 228 15.84 28.91 -7.23
CA THR A 228 14.50 29.31 -7.58
C THR A 228 13.63 29.43 -6.32
N VAL A 229 12.87 30.52 -6.26
CA VAL A 229 11.78 30.73 -5.28
C VAL A 229 10.46 30.92 -6.03
N TYR A 230 9.37 30.54 -5.38
CA TYR A 230 8.02 30.77 -5.89
C TYR A 230 7.22 31.60 -4.92
N ARG A 231 6.49 32.57 -5.46
CA ARG A 231 5.48 33.31 -4.73
C ARG A 231 4.10 32.75 -4.97
N CYS A 232 3.32 32.60 -3.90
CA CYS A 232 1.90 32.28 -3.94
C CYS A 232 1.18 33.22 -2.96
N GLY A 233 0.55 34.28 -3.46
CA GLY A 233 -0.02 35.34 -2.61
C GLY A 233 1.03 35.99 -1.72
N GLY A 234 0.89 35.87 -0.40
CA GLY A 234 1.86 36.39 0.58
C GLY A 234 3.04 35.46 0.87
N LEU A 235 2.95 34.20 0.51
CA LEU A 235 4.02 33.22 0.72
C LEU A 235 5.09 33.34 -0.36
N ILE A 236 6.36 33.35 0.07
CA ILE A 236 7.50 33.13 -0.80
C ILE A 236 8.21 31.89 -0.25
N ASP A 237 8.41 30.89 -1.08
CA ASP A 237 9.02 29.64 -0.67
C ASP A 237 10.19 29.21 -1.58
N LEU A 238 11.21 28.57 -0.95
CA LEU A 238 12.31 27.94 -1.66
C LEU A 238 11.81 26.67 -2.35
N CYS A 239 11.69 26.68 -3.65
CA CYS A 239 11.12 25.60 -4.42
C CYS A 239 11.72 25.52 -5.83
N ARG A 240 11.84 24.30 -6.35
CA ARG A 240 12.30 24.05 -7.73
C ARG A 240 11.18 24.17 -8.76
N GLY A 241 9.92 24.02 -8.32
CA GLY A 241 8.78 23.94 -9.22
C GLY A 241 8.75 22.61 -10.03
N PRO A 242 7.96 22.55 -11.13
CA PRO A 242 6.97 23.57 -11.51
C PRO A 242 5.72 23.55 -10.61
N HIS A 243 4.83 24.54 -10.85
CA HIS A 243 3.55 24.66 -10.17
C HIS A 243 2.40 24.86 -11.18
N VAL A 244 1.16 24.68 -10.69
CA VAL A 244 -0.03 25.09 -11.45
C VAL A 244 -0.03 26.61 -11.67
N ARG A 245 -0.69 27.08 -12.71
CA ARG A 245 -0.70 28.51 -13.07
C ARG A 245 -1.17 29.43 -11.94
N HIS A 246 -2.23 29.05 -11.23
CA HIS A 246 -2.78 29.82 -10.12
C HIS A 246 -3.56 28.93 -9.17
N THR A 247 -3.76 29.37 -7.93
CA THR A 247 -4.44 28.61 -6.88
C THR A 247 -5.84 28.17 -7.24
N GLY A 248 -6.56 28.92 -8.08
CA GLY A 248 -7.91 28.59 -8.55
C GLY A 248 -8.01 27.34 -9.45
N LYS A 249 -6.90 26.74 -9.87
CA LYS A 249 -6.91 25.43 -10.54
C LYS A 249 -7.20 24.29 -9.55
N ILE A 250 -6.98 24.51 -8.25
CA ILE A 250 -7.19 23.54 -7.18
C ILE A 250 -8.60 23.75 -6.60
N GLN A 251 -9.62 23.28 -7.35
CA GLN A 251 -11.02 23.58 -7.01
C GLN A 251 -11.55 22.86 -5.79
N ALA A 252 -10.97 21.71 -5.46
CA ALA A 252 -11.37 20.91 -4.32
C ALA A 252 -10.14 20.54 -3.46
N LEU A 253 -10.20 20.89 -2.16
CA LEU A 253 -9.12 20.62 -1.20
C LEU A 253 -9.73 20.22 0.12
N LYS A 254 -9.13 19.20 0.77
CA LYS A 254 -9.51 18.71 2.08
C LYS A 254 -8.29 18.51 2.95
N ILE A 255 -8.38 18.98 4.20
CA ILE A 255 -7.38 18.72 5.24
C ILE A 255 -7.77 17.42 5.95
N LEU A 256 -6.84 16.46 6.04
CA LEU A 256 -7.13 15.11 6.50
C LEU A 256 -6.84 14.93 7.99
N LYS A 257 -5.62 15.24 8.42
CA LYS A 257 -5.14 15.02 9.78
C LYS A 257 -3.90 15.86 10.09
N SER A 258 -3.56 15.94 11.37
CA SER A 258 -2.27 16.43 11.85
C SER A 258 -1.50 15.34 12.58
N SER A 259 -0.19 15.42 12.59
CA SER A 259 0.70 14.59 13.40
C SER A 259 1.95 15.36 13.80
N SER A 260 2.66 14.89 14.83
CA SER A 260 4.00 15.36 15.13
C SER A 260 5.01 14.71 14.18
N ALA A 261 6.06 15.45 13.87
CA ALA A 261 7.24 15.00 13.15
C ALA A 261 8.48 15.63 13.79
N PHE A 262 9.67 15.13 13.47
CA PHE A 262 10.91 15.74 13.91
C PHE A 262 11.64 16.34 12.71
N TRP A 263 12.36 17.45 12.94
CA TRP A 263 13.19 18.05 11.90
C TRP A 263 14.21 17.03 11.38
N LYS A 264 14.26 16.86 10.06
CA LYS A 264 15.09 15.83 9.37
C LYS A 264 14.84 14.37 9.80
N GLY A 265 13.76 14.10 10.53
CA GLY A 265 13.46 12.76 11.05
C GLY A 265 14.24 12.39 12.32
N ASP A 266 15.01 13.32 12.90
CA ASP A 266 15.83 13.09 14.08
C ASP A 266 15.09 13.48 15.36
N PRO A 267 14.79 12.53 16.27
CA PRO A 267 14.10 12.81 17.54
C PRO A 267 14.84 13.77 18.48
N SER A 268 16.14 13.99 18.29
CA SER A 268 16.94 14.94 19.09
C SER A 268 16.76 16.40 18.65
N LEU A 269 16.17 16.63 17.47
CA LEU A 269 15.93 17.95 16.90
C LEU A 269 14.51 18.45 17.20
N GLU A 270 14.18 19.63 16.67
CA GLU A 270 12.89 20.27 16.94
C GLU A 270 11.69 19.44 16.52
N SER A 271 10.69 19.38 17.39
CA SER A 271 9.38 18.81 17.07
C SER A 271 8.60 19.75 16.16
N LEU A 272 8.13 19.21 15.04
CA LEU A 272 7.33 19.88 14.03
C LEU A 272 5.88 19.40 14.08
N GLN A 273 4.97 20.21 13.54
CA GLN A 273 3.61 19.81 13.25
C GLN A 273 3.48 19.53 11.76
N ARG A 274 3.02 18.35 11.41
CA ARG A 274 2.76 17.92 10.04
C ARG A 274 1.26 17.87 9.79
N VAL A 275 0.79 18.63 8.82
CA VAL A 275 -0.62 18.63 8.41
C VAL A 275 -0.73 18.01 7.01
N TYR A 276 -1.62 17.03 6.87
CA TYR A 276 -1.85 16.31 5.63
C TYR A 276 -3.10 16.82 4.92
N GLY A 277 -3.04 16.88 3.61
CA GLY A 277 -4.16 17.24 2.77
C GLY A 277 -4.22 16.44 1.47
N ILE A 278 -5.38 16.53 0.82
CA ILE A 278 -5.61 16.03 -0.54
C ILE A 278 -6.35 17.08 -1.34
N SER A 279 -6.16 17.07 -2.66
CA SER A 279 -6.83 18.02 -3.54
C SER A 279 -7.07 17.46 -4.93
N PHE A 280 -8.07 18.02 -5.59
CA PHE A 280 -8.50 17.60 -6.93
C PHE A 280 -8.86 18.80 -7.80
N PRO A 281 -8.81 18.65 -9.15
CA PRO A 281 -9.21 19.71 -10.09
C PRO A 281 -10.72 20.01 -10.07
N SER A 282 -11.55 19.12 -9.50
CA SER A 282 -12.99 19.35 -9.40
C SER A 282 -13.58 18.76 -8.10
N PRO A 283 -14.69 19.32 -7.59
CA PRO A 283 -15.40 18.78 -6.43
C PRO A 283 -15.89 17.34 -6.62
N VAL A 284 -16.31 16.97 -7.84
CA VAL A 284 -16.78 15.61 -8.16
C VAL A 284 -15.72 14.56 -7.88
N ARG A 285 -14.45 14.82 -8.27
CA ARG A 285 -13.33 13.92 -7.98
C ARG A 285 -13.03 13.80 -6.48
N LEU A 286 -13.24 14.85 -5.71
CA LEU A 286 -13.11 14.79 -4.26
C LEU A 286 -14.22 13.93 -3.67
N GLU A 287 -15.47 14.08 -4.10
CA GLU A 287 -16.59 13.24 -3.64
C GLU A 287 -16.38 11.76 -3.99
N GLU A 288 -15.94 11.46 -5.21
CA GLU A 288 -15.58 10.08 -5.61
C GLU A 288 -14.49 9.50 -4.70
N TRP A 289 -13.46 10.28 -4.41
CA TRP A 289 -12.40 9.88 -3.51
C TRP A 289 -12.92 9.67 -2.07
N GLU A 290 -13.78 10.55 -1.56
CA GLU A 290 -14.41 10.40 -0.24
C GLU A 290 -15.25 9.12 -0.15
N GLN A 291 -16.05 8.83 -1.17
CA GLN A 291 -16.82 7.59 -1.25
C GLN A 291 -15.91 6.36 -1.25
N LEU A 292 -14.80 6.40 -1.99
CA LEU A 292 -13.79 5.32 -1.96
C LEU A 292 -13.15 5.18 -0.59
N GLN A 293 -12.82 6.28 0.10
CA GLN A 293 -12.27 6.23 1.47
C GLN A 293 -13.29 5.67 2.49
N GLU A 294 -14.56 6.06 2.39
CA GLU A 294 -15.62 5.52 3.24
C GLU A 294 -15.84 4.02 2.99
N ALA A 295 -15.86 3.62 1.72
CA ALA A 295 -15.92 2.22 1.34
C ALA A 295 -14.71 1.43 1.88
N ALA A 296 -13.50 2.01 1.78
CA ALA A 296 -12.28 1.44 2.33
C ALA A 296 -12.34 1.31 3.86
N ALA A 297 -12.76 2.36 4.56
CA ALA A 297 -12.92 2.35 6.01
C ALA A 297 -13.98 1.33 6.48
N SER A 298 -15.05 1.14 5.71
CA SER A 298 -16.06 0.12 5.99
C SER A 298 -15.55 -1.31 5.82
N ARG A 299 -14.48 -1.49 5.04
CA ARG A 299 -13.82 -2.78 4.76
C ARG A 299 -12.53 -3.00 5.55
N ASP A 300 -12.16 -2.07 6.44
CA ASP A 300 -10.99 -2.24 7.30
C ASP A 300 -11.07 -3.58 8.08
N HIS A 301 -10.04 -4.41 7.93
CA HIS A 301 -9.98 -5.74 8.57
C HIS A 301 -10.13 -5.68 10.09
N ARG A 302 -9.65 -4.60 10.75
CA ARG A 302 -9.78 -4.41 12.20
C ARG A 302 -11.24 -4.22 12.61
N ARG A 303 -12.00 -3.47 11.82
CA ARG A 303 -13.43 -3.28 11.99
C ARG A 303 -14.19 -4.59 11.73
N ILE A 304 -13.90 -5.27 10.63
CA ILE A 304 -14.47 -6.57 10.30
C ILE A 304 -14.17 -7.59 11.40
N GLY A 305 -12.93 -7.65 11.86
CA GLY A 305 -12.49 -8.52 12.93
C GLY A 305 -13.28 -8.33 14.22
N LYS A 306 -13.52 -7.08 14.62
CA LYS A 306 -14.34 -6.75 15.79
C LYS A 306 -15.83 -7.09 15.58
N GLU A 307 -16.42 -6.71 14.45
CA GLU A 307 -17.84 -6.89 14.17
C GLU A 307 -18.24 -8.36 13.97
N GLN A 308 -17.34 -9.18 13.40
CA GLN A 308 -17.54 -10.61 13.20
C GLN A 308 -16.91 -11.49 14.29
N GLU A 309 -16.34 -10.89 15.33
CA GLU A 309 -15.67 -11.59 16.43
C GLU A 309 -14.58 -12.56 15.94
N LEU A 310 -13.69 -12.06 15.04
CA LEU A 310 -12.64 -12.90 14.48
C LEU A 310 -11.36 -12.83 15.29
N PHE A 311 -10.95 -11.64 15.70
CA PHE A 311 -9.70 -11.39 16.41
C PHE A 311 -9.70 -10.05 17.14
N PHE A 312 -8.73 -9.89 18.07
CA PHE A 312 -8.46 -8.63 18.74
C PHE A 312 -6.96 -8.47 19.07
N PHE A 313 -6.59 -7.23 19.36
CA PHE A 313 -5.26 -6.87 19.86
C PHE A 313 -5.37 -6.36 21.29
N HIS A 314 -4.35 -6.60 22.11
CA HIS A 314 -4.31 -6.17 23.51
C HIS A 314 -3.02 -5.44 23.82
N GLU A 315 -3.06 -4.43 24.69
CA GLU A 315 -1.93 -3.62 25.10
C GLU A 315 -0.79 -4.42 25.77
N LEU A 316 -1.12 -5.50 26.46
CA LEU A 316 -0.15 -6.40 27.08
C LEU A 316 0.59 -7.29 26.09
N SER A 317 0.17 -7.34 24.81
CA SER A 317 0.84 -8.09 23.75
C SER A 317 0.85 -7.30 22.44
N PRO A 318 1.54 -6.13 22.42
CA PRO A 318 1.50 -5.22 21.29
C PRO A 318 2.14 -5.87 20.05
N GLY A 319 1.43 -5.83 18.92
CA GLY A 319 1.87 -6.45 17.67
C GLY A 319 1.66 -7.97 17.58
N SER A 320 0.93 -8.57 18.53
CA SER A 320 0.52 -9.98 18.49
C SER A 320 -1.00 -10.07 18.53
N CYS A 321 -1.59 -10.82 17.61
CA CYS A 321 -3.02 -10.95 17.47
C CYS A 321 -3.56 -12.14 18.26
N PHE A 322 -4.72 -11.97 18.90
CA PHE A 322 -5.52 -13.04 19.50
C PHE A 322 -6.65 -13.42 18.56
N PHE A 323 -6.65 -14.64 18.06
CA PHE A 323 -7.72 -15.17 17.22
C PHE A 323 -8.80 -15.82 18.05
N LEU A 324 -10.04 -15.35 17.90
CA LEU A 324 -11.24 -15.93 18.49
C LEU A 324 -11.67 -17.18 17.69
N PRO A 325 -12.62 -18.02 18.18
CA PRO A 325 -12.96 -19.28 17.52
C PRO A 325 -13.30 -19.16 16.02
N ARG A 326 -14.02 -18.11 15.63
CA ARG A 326 -14.37 -17.82 14.22
C ARG A 326 -13.16 -17.40 13.39
N GLY A 327 -12.29 -16.58 13.97
CA GLY A 327 -11.05 -16.19 13.33
C GLY A 327 -10.06 -17.35 13.23
N ALA A 328 -9.98 -18.19 14.27
CA ALA A 328 -9.15 -19.40 14.26
C ALA A 328 -9.60 -20.40 13.20
N HIS A 329 -10.91 -20.53 12.93
CA HIS A 329 -11.41 -21.34 11.82
C HIS A 329 -10.85 -20.85 10.46
N ILE A 330 -10.95 -19.54 10.17
CA ILE A 330 -10.40 -18.97 8.92
C ILE A 330 -8.89 -19.20 8.86
N TYR A 331 -8.18 -18.92 9.96
CA TYR A 331 -6.74 -19.05 10.06
C TYR A 331 -6.26 -20.47 9.77
N ASN A 332 -6.86 -21.47 10.44
CA ASN A 332 -6.50 -22.88 10.25
C ASN A 332 -6.90 -23.39 8.86
N THR A 333 -8.06 -23.00 8.34
CA THR A 333 -8.49 -23.36 6.98
C THR A 333 -7.51 -22.85 5.92
N LEU A 334 -6.96 -21.62 6.08
CA LEU A 334 -5.92 -21.09 5.20
C LEU A 334 -4.62 -21.91 5.30
N ILE A 335 -4.23 -22.29 6.52
CA ILE A 335 -3.03 -23.12 6.74
C ILE A 335 -3.23 -24.51 6.10
N ASP A 336 -4.35 -25.15 6.30
CA ASP A 336 -4.64 -26.48 5.74
C ASP A 336 -4.68 -26.44 4.21
N PHE A 337 -5.29 -25.41 3.66
CA PHE A 337 -5.29 -25.15 2.22
C PHE A 337 -3.87 -25.04 1.67
N ILE A 338 -3.06 -24.15 2.23
CA ILE A 338 -1.71 -23.94 1.70
C ILE A 338 -0.80 -25.15 1.90
N LYS A 339 -0.88 -25.84 3.05
CA LYS A 339 -0.18 -27.11 3.30
C LYS A 339 -0.53 -28.16 2.25
N SER A 340 -1.82 -28.26 1.86
CA SER A 340 -2.24 -29.19 0.83
C SER A 340 -1.62 -28.88 -0.53
N GLU A 341 -1.52 -27.59 -0.87
CA GLU A 341 -0.91 -27.13 -2.12
C GLU A 341 0.60 -27.33 -2.16
N TYR A 342 1.30 -27.15 -1.03
CA TYR A 342 2.73 -27.49 -0.88
C TYR A 342 2.99 -28.98 -1.06
N ARG A 343 2.16 -29.84 -0.43
CA ARG A 343 2.28 -31.30 -0.52
C ARG A 343 2.08 -31.79 -1.96
N LYS A 344 1.11 -31.27 -2.69
CA LYS A 344 0.88 -31.59 -4.12
C LYS A 344 2.09 -31.31 -4.99
N ARG A 345 2.95 -30.36 -4.59
CA ARG A 345 4.15 -29.93 -5.34
C ARG A 345 5.44 -30.53 -4.81
N GLY A 346 5.34 -31.55 -3.96
CA GLY A 346 6.48 -32.31 -3.47
C GLY A 346 7.33 -31.61 -2.39
N PHE A 347 6.75 -30.67 -1.66
CA PHE A 347 7.41 -30.09 -0.48
C PHE A 347 7.23 -31.01 0.73
N SER A 348 8.32 -31.17 1.49
CA SER A 348 8.32 -31.85 2.79
C SER A 348 8.10 -30.83 3.90
N GLU A 349 7.06 -31.03 4.71
CA GLU A 349 6.81 -30.22 5.90
C GLU A 349 7.84 -30.54 6.97
N VAL A 350 8.43 -29.49 7.54
CA VAL A 350 9.41 -29.57 8.63
C VAL A 350 9.03 -28.61 9.75
N VAL A 351 9.58 -28.86 10.94
CA VAL A 351 9.40 -28.00 12.12
C VAL A 351 10.78 -27.66 12.68
N THR A 352 11.05 -26.36 12.82
CA THR A 352 12.32 -25.87 13.37
C THR A 352 12.10 -25.20 14.74
N PRO A 353 13.12 -25.16 15.63
CA PRO A 353 13.02 -24.44 16.90
C PRO A 353 12.68 -22.96 16.72
N ASN A 354 12.02 -22.37 17.73
CA ASN A 354 11.72 -20.92 17.73
C ASN A 354 12.86 -20.08 18.31
N ILE A 355 13.74 -20.70 19.09
CA ILE A 355 14.82 -20.03 19.85
C ILE A 355 16.14 -20.61 19.39
N TYR A 356 17.10 -19.75 19.09
CA TYR A 356 18.46 -20.10 18.70
C TYR A 356 19.49 -19.24 19.41
N ASN A 357 20.67 -19.80 19.61
CA ASN A 357 21.84 -19.05 20.05
C ASN A 357 22.25 -18.01 18.98
N ALA A 358 22.72 -16.85 19.39
CA ALA A 358 23.15 -15.76 18.52
C ALA A 358 24.20 -16.18 17.49
N LYS A 359 25.04 -17.17 17.79
CA LYS A 359 26.05 -17.73 16.88
C LYS A 359 25.46 -18.20 15.54
N LEU A 360 24.21 -18.69 15.53
CA LEU A 360 23.54 -19.08 14.29
C LEU A 360 23.27 -17.85 13.38
N TRP A 361 22.92 -16.76 14.00
CA TRP A 361 22.62 -15.50 13.29
C TRP A 361 23.89 -14.79 12.82
N GLU A 362 25.00 -14.92 13.56
CA GLU A 362 26.34 -14.50 13.15
C GLU A 362 26.81 -15.30 11.95
N LEU A 363 26.69 -16.64 12.01
CA LEU A 363 27.05 -17.54 10.91
C LEU A 363 26.27 -17.20 9.64
N SER A 364 24.99 -16.98 9.73
CA SER A 364 24.11 -16.68 8.58
C SER A 364 24.25 -15.24 8.07
N GLY A 365 24.91 -14.31 8.80
CA GLY A 365 25.02 -12.89 8.47
C GLY A 365 23.83 -12.03 8.91
N HIS A 366 22.78 -12.63 9.46
CA HIS A 366 21.63 -11.87 9.93
C HIS A 366 21.96 -10.96 11.11
N TRP A 367 22.91 -11.36 11.98
CA TRP A 367 23.29 -10.54 13.11
C TRP A 367 23.79 -9.14 12.71
N GLN A 368 24.59 -9.05 11.66
CA GLN A 368 25.19 -7.80 11.17
C GLN A 368 24.17 -6.88 10.47
N HIS A 369 23.14 -7.46 9.84
CA HIS A 369 22.22 -6.71 8.97
C HIS A 369 20.78 -6.64 9.51
N TYR A 370 20.45 -7.40 10.55
CA TYR A 370 19.06 -7.57 10.99
C TYR A 370 18.88 -7.62 12.52
N SER A 371 19.92 -7.47 13.33
CA SER A 371 19.88 -7.57 14.81
C SER A 371 18.85 -6.63 15.43
N ASP A 372 18.71 -5.39 14.93
CA ASP A 372 17.75 -4.40 15.46
C ASP A 372 16.29 -4.84 15.32
N HIS A 373 16.02 -5.76 14.40
CA HIS A 373 14.70 -6.34 14.15
C HIS A 373 14.49 -7.70 14.84
N MET A 374 15.40 -8.12 15.72
CA MET A 374 15.32 -9.40 16.44
C MET A 374 14.98 -9.19 17.90
N PHE A 375 14.20 -10.11 18.48
CA PHE A 375 14.02 -10.22 19.92
C PHE A 375 15.16 -11.05 20.51
N CYS A 376 16.10 -10.39 21.16
CA CYS A 376 17.26 -11.00 21.78
C CYS A 376 17.16 -10.94 23.29
N PHE A 377 17.66 -11.98 23.96
CA PHE A 377 17.66 -12.08 25.42
C PHE A 377 18.81 -12.96 25.90
N PRO A 378 19.35 -12.69 27.12
CA PRO A 378 20.40 -13.52 27.70
C PRO A 378 19.83 -14.80 28.27
N VAL A 379 20.54 -15.92 28.10
CA VAL A 379 20.31 -17.19 28.77
C VAL A 379 21.65 -17.65 29.29
N GLU A 380 21.79 -17.77 30.62
CA GLU A 380 23.07 -18.02 31.28
C GLU A 380 24.13 -16.98 30.87
N ASN A 381 25.19 -17.41 30.20
CA ASN A 381 26.28 -16.54 29.72
C ASN A 381 26.25 -16.32 28.19
N GLU A 382 25.19 -16.72 27.52
CA GLU A 382 25.05 -16.62 26.06
C GLU A 382 23.83 -15.79 25.65
N THR A 383 23.88 -15.20 24.45
CA THR A 383 22.75 -14.50 23.87
C THR A 383 21.94 -15.43 22.99
N PHE A 384 20.64 -15.45 23.19
CA PHE A 384 19.67 -16.15 22.35
C PHE A 384 18.73 -15.16 21.67
N ALA A 385 18.12 -15.59 20.59
CA ALA A 385 17.12 -14.82 19.88
C ALA A 385 15.95 -15.67 19.41
N LEU A 386 14.76 -15.06 19.36
CA LEU A 386 13.62 -15.63 18.66
C LEU A 386 13.86 -15.55 17.15
N LYS A 387 13.53 -16.61 16.42
CA LYS A 387 13.74 -16.66 14.96
C LYS A 387 12.90 -15.60 14.22
N PRO A 388 13.52 -14.70 13.42
CA PRO A 388 12.81 -13.81 12.50
C PRO A 388 12.55 -14.47 11.12
N MET A 389 13.24 -15.57 10.81
CA MET A 389 13.23 -16.34 9.57
C MET A 389 13.58 -17.80 9.84
N ASN A 390 13.21 -18.72 8.92
CA ASN A 390 13.50 -20.15 9.03
C ASN A 390 14.75 -20.60 8.26
N CYS A 391 15.27 -19.76 7.35
CA CYS A 391 16.36 -20.15 6.45
C CYS A 391 17.60 -20.75 7.14
N PRO A 392 18.16 -20.21 8.25
CA PRO A 392 19.29 -20.82 8.91
C PRO A 392 18.97 -22.19 9.50
N GLY A 393 17.75 -22.39 10.01
CA GLY A 393 17.28 -23.69 10.50
C GLY A 393 17.24 -24.75 9.39
N HIS A 394 16.76 -24.37 8.20
CA HIS A 394 16.73 -25.26 7.03
C HIS A 394 18.14 -25.58 6.51
N CYS A 395 19.08 -24.62 6.59
CA CYS A 395 20.50 -24.89 6.29
C CYS A 395 21.09 -25.93 7.23
N LEU A 396 20.81 -25.85 8.55
CA LEU A 396 21.23 -26.87 9.51
C LEU A 396 20.61 -28.25 9.20
N MET A 397 19.34 -28.29 8.78
CA MET A 397 18.67 -29.54 8.37
C MET A 397 19.27 -30.13 7.09
N PHE A 398 19.68 -29.29 6.14
CA PHE A 398 20.39 -29.74 4.94
C PHE A 398 21.75 -30.33 5.33
N ALA A 399 22.50 -29.64 6.17
CA ALA A 399 23.85 -30.04 6.61
C ALA A 399 23.87 -31.22 7.57
N HIS A 400 22.72 -31.65 8.14
CA HIS A 400 22.64 -32.69 9.15
C HIS A 400 23.27 -34.01 8.72
N ARG A 401 23.29 -34.32 7.41
CA ARG A 401 23.95 -35.50 6.84
C ARG A 401 24.44 -35.24 5.42
N PRO A 402 25.40 -36.01 4.91
CA PRO A 402 25.79 -35.92 3.51
C PRO A 402 24.60 -36.10 2.56
N ARG A 403 24.53 -35.28 1.51
CA ARG A 403 23.48 -35.30 0.49
C ARG A 403 24.02 -35.77 -0.85
N SER A 404 23.18 -36.46 -1.61
CA SER A 404 23.46 -36.86 -2.98
C SER A 404 22.71 -35.95 -3.97
N TRP A 405 23.26 -35.72 -5.16
CA TRP A 405 22.57 -35.02 -6.25
C TRP A 405 21.17 -35.58 -6.57
N ARG A 406 20.93 -36.87 -6.28
CA ARG A 406 19.62 -37.54 -6.48
C ARG A 406 18.54 -37.07 -5.51
N GLU A 407 18.92 -36.45 -4.40
CA GLU A 407 18.00 -35.88 -3.43
C GLU A 407 17.60 -34.45 -3.76
N LEU A 408 18.23 -33.86 -4.77
CA LEU A 408 17.93 -32.50 -5.25
C LEU A 408 16.94 -32.55 -6.43
N PRO A 409 15.96 -31.65 -6.49
CA PRO A 409 15.75 -30.54 -5.56
C PRO A 409 15.15 -30.99 -4.23
N LEU A 410 15.75 -30.57 -3.11
CA LEU A 410 15.19 -30.76 -1.78
C LEU A 410 14.32 -29.55 -1.41
N ARG A 411 13.02 -29.80 -1.23
CA ARG A 411 12.04 -28.75 -0.93
C ARG A 411 11.53 -28.91 0.49
N LEU A 412 11.89 -27.97 1.38
CA LEU A 412 11.49 -27.92 2.78
C LEU A 412 10.51 -26.78 3.00
N ALA A 413 9.41 -27.03 3.71
CA ALA A 413 8.41 -26.04 4.07
C ALA A 413 8.17 -26.03 5.59
N ASP A 414 8.34 -24.88 6.23
CA ASP A 414 8.07 -24.66 7.65
C ASP A 414 6.93 -23.64 7.81
N PHE A 415 5.84 -24.09 8.43
CA PHE A 415 4.69 -23.23 8.77
C PHE A 415 4.81 -22.73 10.21
N GLY A 416 6.03 -22.54 10.67
CA GLY A 416 6.34 -22.10 12.02
C GLY A 416 6.06 -20.62 12.27
N VAL A 417 6.06 -20.26 13.53
CA VAL A 417 5.88 -18.88 13.99
C VAL A 417 7.19 -18.13 13.91
N LEU A 418 7.16 -16.93 13.39
CA LEU A 418 8.28 -16.00 13.30
C LEU A 418 8.04 -14.76 14.18
N HIS A 419 9.13 -14.14 14.61
CA HIS A 419 9.10 -12.99 15.50
C HIS A 419 10.00 -11.86 14.96
N ARG A 420 9.43 -10.66 14.78
CA ARG A 420 10.18 -9.48 14.35
C ARG A 420 9.94 -8.32 15.29
N ASN A 421 11.01 -7.68 15.75
CA ASN A 421 10.95 -6.54 16.65
C ASN A 421 10.59 -5.26 15.87
N GLU A 422 9.35 -5.23 15.35
CA GLU A 422 8.82 -4.07 14.67
C GLU A 422 8.58 -2.90 15.65
N SER A 423 8.90 -1.66 15.24
CA SER A 423 8.63 -0.49 16.06
C SER A 423 7.12 -0.27 16.25
N SER A 424 6.72 0.23 17.42
CA SER A 424 5.29 0.40 17.76
C SER A 424 4.53 1.28 16.75
N GLY A 425 5.19 2.29 16.17
CA GLY A 425 4.60 3.20 15.19
C GLY A 425 4.36 2.58 13.81
N THR A 426 4.95 1.42 13.52
CA THR A 426 4.80 0.74 12.22
C THR A 426 3.74 -0.36 12.25
N LEU A 427 3.19 -0.69 13.42
CA LEU A 427 2.17 -1.72 13.56
C LEU A 427 0.84 -1.30 12.94
N THR A 428 0.28 -2.14 12.05
CA THR A 428 -0.93 -1.82 11.27
C THR A 428 -1.93 -2.99 11.27
N GLY A 429 -2.51 -3.30 12.44
CA GLY A 429 -3.41 -4.45 12.56
C GLY A 429 -2.72 -5.75 12.17
N LEU A 430 -3.37 -6.60 11.34
CA LEU A 430 -2.80 -7.87 10.88
C LEU A 430 -1.78 -7.71 9.74
N THR A 431 -1.71 -6.55 9.09
CA THR A 431 -0.82 -6.36 7.93
C THR A 431 0.65 -6.19 8.33
N ARG A 432 0.91 -5.69 9.56
CA ARG A 432 2.25 -5.61 10.12
C ARG A 432 2.22 -5.89 11.62
N VAL A 433 2.77 -7.02 12.01
CA VAL A 433 2.74 -7.59 13.35
C VAL A 433 4.14 -7.99 13.82
N ARG A 434 4.31 -8.24 15.12
CA ARG A 434 5.56 -8.72 15.71
C ARG A 434 5.64 -10.25 15.75
N ARG A 435 4.49 -10.92 15.89
CA ARG A 435 4.36 -12.38 15.85
C ARG A 435 3.47 -12.76 14.66
N PHE A 436 3.94 -13.61 13.77
CA PHE A 436 3.19 -14.09 12.62
C PHE A 436 3.59 -15.50 12.23
N GLN A 437 2.72 -16.17 11.48
CA GLN A 437 3.00 -17.46 10.87
C GLN A 437 3.19 -17.26 9.36
N GLN A 438 4.24 -17.86 8.82
CA GLN A 438 4.58 -17.76 7.41
C GLN A 438 4.54 -19.15 6.76
N ASP A 439 4.14 -19.21 5.49
CA ASP A 439 4.31 -20.37 4.63
C ASP A 439 5.72 -20.35 4.01
N ASP A 440 6.72 -20.43 4.88
CA ASP A 440 8.12 -20.22 4.55
C ASP A 440 8.76 -21.51 4.05
N ALA A 441 9.24 -21.48 2.81
CA ALA A 441 9.84 -22.67 2.21
C ALA A 441 11.16 -22.34 1.51
N HIS A 442 12.05 -23.35 1.53
CA HIS A 442 13.37 -23.27 0.94
C HIS A 442 13.61 -24.46 0.03
N ILE A 443 14.08 -24.17 -1.17
CA ILE A 443 14.44 -25.19 -2.17
C ILE A 443 15.95 -25.18 -2.31
N PHE A 444 16.58 -26.31 -2.07
CA PHE A 444 17.99 -26.53 -2.36
C PHE A 444 18.08 -27.31 -3.67
N CYS A 445 18.69 -26.72 -4.70
CA CYS A 445 18.74 -27.30 -6.02
C CYS A 445 20.13 -27.12 -6.67
N THR A 446 20.35 -27.83 -7.77
CA THR A 446 21.52 -27.58 -8.62
C THR A 446 21.27 -26.39 -9.53
N LEU A 447 22.31 -25.76 -10.07
CA LEU A 447 22.18 -24.69 -11.07
C LEU A 447 21.34 -25.13 -12.28
N GLY A 448 21.46 -26.38 -12.74
CA GLY A 448 20.66 -26.90 -13.86
C GLY A 448 19.18 -27.10 -13.55
N GLN A 449 18.78 -27.14 -12.28
CA GLN A 449 17.38 -27.27 -11.85
C GLN A 449 16.73 -25.91 -11.59
N LEU A 450 17.52 -24.83 -11.49
CA LEU A 450 17.10 -23.53 -11.01
C LEU A 450 15.92 -22.95 -11.80
N GLU A 451 16.00 -22.95 -13.12
CA GLU A 451 14.96 -22.41 -14.01
C GLU A 451 13.62 -23.14 -13.82
N GLY A 452 13.64 -24.48 -13.76
CA GLY A 452 12.44 -25.28 -13.52
C GLY A 452 11.83 -25.04 -12.14
N GLU A 453 12.66 -24.83 -11.10
CA GLU A 453 12.16 -24.56 -9.76
C GLU A 453 11.55 -23.16 -9.62
N ILE A 454 12.12 -22.14 -10.27
CA ILE A 454 11.54 -20.79 -10.31
C ILE A 454 10.20 -20.82 -11.07
N GLY A 455 10.15 -21.46 -12.24
CA GLY A 455 8.91 -21.65 -13.00
C GLY A 455 7.82 -22.32 -12.17
N GLY A 456 8.17 -23.42 -11.47
CA GLY A 456 7.26 -24.11 -10.55
C GLY A 456 6.78 -23.22 -9.37
N CYS A 457 7.61 -22.29 -8.90
CA CYS A 457 7.20 -21.30 -7.89
C CYS A 457 6.19 -20.30 -8.45
N LEU A 458 6.39 -19.79 -9.67
CA LEU A 458 5.48 -18.86 -10.35
C LEU A 458 4.12 -19.52 -10.64
N ASP A 459 4.11 -20.77 -11.14
CA ASP A 459 2.89 -21.55 -11.35
C ASP A 459 2.11 -21.80 -10.06
N PHE A 460 2.83 -22.11 -8.97
CA PHE A 460 2.20 -22.32 -7.67
C PHE A 460 1.50 -21.04 -7.20
N LEU A 461 2.16 -19.92 -7.30
CA LEU A 461 1.65 -18.62 -6.92
C LEU A 461 0.40 -18.26 -7.71
N GLN A 462 0.42 -18.45 -9.04
CA GLN A 462 -0.73 -18.21 -9.90
C GLN A 462 -1.91 -19.09 -9.51
N ALA A 463 -1.67 -20.37 -9.22
CA ALA A 463 -2.73 -21.32 -8.81
C ALA A 463 -3.41 -20.87 -7.52
N VAL A 464 -2.65 -20.47 -6.49
CA VAL A 464 -3.18 -20.03 -5.18
C VAL A 464 -3.95 -18.71 -5.32
N TYR A 465 -3.38 -17.73 -6.03
CA TYR A 465 -4.03 -16.43 -6.17
C TYR A 465 -5.28 -16.46 -7.04
N SER A 466 -5.35 -17.40 -7.98
CA SER A 466 -6.58 -17.68 -8.74
C SER A 466 -7.72 -18.16 -7.84
N VAL A 467 -7.45 -18.99 -6.81
CA VAL A 467 -8.45 -19.43 -5.84
C VAL A 467 -8.98 -18.25 -5.02
N PHE A 468 -8.12 -17.30 -4.65
CA PHE A 468 -8.52 -16.10 -3.91
C PHE A 468 -9.17 -15.02 -4.77
N GLY A 469 -8.99 -15.09 -6.09
CA GLY A 469 -9.51 -14.11 -7.05
C GLY A 469 -8.72 -12.81 -7.09
N PHE A 470 -7.44 -12.86 -6.82
CA PHE A 470 -6.57 -11.69 -6.88
C PHE A 470 -5.91 -11.52 -8.24
N SER A 471 -5.79 -10.27 -8.68
CA SER A 471 -4.80 -9.86 -9.67
C SER A 471 -3.51 -9.44 -8.97
N PHE A 472 -2.38 -9.64 -9.62
CA PHE A 472 -1.06 -9.36 -9.04
C PHE A 472 -0.10 -8.82 -10.09
N ARG A 473 1.00 -8.19 -9.64
CA ARG A 473 2.10 -7.69 -10.45
C ARG A 473 3.41 -8.23 -9.94
N PHE A 474 4.37 -8.42 -10.85
CA PHE A 474 5.72 -8.84 -10.52
C PHE A 474 6.68 -7.66 -10.54
N TYR A 475 7.60 -7.65 -9.60
CA TYR A 475 8.72 -6.71 -9.52
C TYR A 475 10.02 -7.50 -9.39
N LEU A 476 10.98 -7.25 -10.28
CA LEU A 476 12.33 -7.76 -10.14
C LEU A 476 13.16 -6.77 -9.32
N SER A 477 13.48 -7.14 -8.08
CA SER A 477 14.25 -6.32 -7.15
C SER A 477 15.73 -6.71 -7.23
N THR A 478 16.55 -5.76 -7.68
CA THR A 478 17.98 -5.99 -7.97
C THR A 478 18.87 -5.61 -6.79
N ARG A 479 20.16 -5.78 -6.96
CA ARG A 479 21.23 -5.60 -5.98
C ARG A 479 21.17 -4.29 -5.23
N PRO A 480 21.10 -4.30 -3.86
CA PRO A 480 21.18 -3.10 -3.05
C PRO A 480 22.62 -2.60 -2.86
N ALA A 481 22.80 -1.39 -2.32
CA ALA A 481 24.12 -0.83 -2.06
C ALA A 481 24.97 -1.64 -1.07
N GLY A 482 24.32 -2.27 -0.07
CA GLY A 482 24.98 -3.08 0.99
C GLY A 482 24.79 -4.59 0.79
N PHE A 483 25.16 -5.12 -0.37
CA PHE A 483 25.02 -6.54 -0.69
C PHE A 483 26.19 -7.40 -0.21
N LEU A 484 25.96 -8.72 -0.08
CA LEU A 484 27.00 -9.73 0.21
C LEU A 484 27.41 -10.48 -1.07
N GLY A 485 28.67 -10.89 -1.13
CA GLY A 485 29.22 -11.76 -2.17
C GLY A 485 29.75 -11.01 -3.39
N ASP A 486 29.98 -11.76 -4.47
CA ASP A 486 30.57 -11.27 -5.71
C ASP A 486 29.51 -10.62 -6.62
N ALA A 487 29.85 -9.46 -7.19
CA ALA A 487 28.96 -8.73 -8.10
C ALA A 487 28.58 -9.54 -9.35
N HIS A 488 29.48 -10.36 -9.88
CA HIS A 488 29.22 -11.19 -11.05
C HIS A 488 28.18 -12.29 -10.77
N VAL A 489 28.22 -12.88 -9.56
CA VAL A 489 27.22 -13.87 -9.13
C VAL A 489 25.83 -13.21 -9.04
N TRP A 490 25.77 -11.95 -8.59
CA TRP A 490 24.54 -11.18 -8.55
C TRP A 490 23.99 -10.92 -9.95
N GLU A 491 24.83 -10.52 -10.89
CA GLU A 491 24.43 -10.29 -12.29
C GLU A 491 23.85 -11.55 -12.93
N GLN A 492 24.47 -12.70 -12.70
CA GLN A 492 23.95 -13.98 -13.18
C GLN A 492 22.61 -14.33 -12.54
N ALA A 493 22.45 -14.09 -11.24
CA ALA A 493 21.20 -14.34 -10.53
C ALA A 493 20.07 -13.42 -11.02
N GLU A 494 20.34 -12.14 -11.23
CA GLU A 494 19.39 -11.18 -11.77
C GLU A 494 18.93 -11.58 -13.18
N GLN A 495 19.87 -11.92 -14.07
CA GLN A 495 19.58 -12.40 -15.43
C GLN A 495 18.73 -13.68 -15.42
N GLN A 496 18.99 -14.60 -14.49
CA GLN A 496 18.21 -15.82 -14.36
C GLN A 496 16.77 -15.54 -13.93
N LEU A 497 16.56 -14.64 -12.98
CA LEU A 497 15.21 -14.22 -12.56
C LEU A 497 14.47 -13.47 -13.68
N GLU A 498 15.16 -12.58 -14.39
CA GLU A 498 14.62 -11.85 -15.53
C GLU A 498 14.18 -12.81 -16.64
N LYS A 499 15.02 -13.78 -17.01
CA LYS A 499 14.69 -14.83 -17.97
C LYS A 499 13.43 -15.57 -17.54
N SER A 500 13.36 -16.02 -16.28
CA SER A 500 12.22 -16.79 -15.76
C SER A 500 10.91 -15.98 -15.80
N LEU A 501 10.96 -14.65 -15.54
CA LEU A 501 9.80 -13.76 -15.65
C LEU A 501 9.35 -13.58 -17.10
N ASN A 502 10.31 -13.43 -18.03
CA ASN A 502 10.02 -13.32 -19.46
C ASN A 502 9.39 -14.60 -20.01
N ASP A 503 9.91 -15.77 -19.62
CA ASP A 503 9.39 -17.09 -20.03
C ASP A 503 7.99 -17.34 -19.45
N PHE A 504 7.69 -16.81 -18.27
CA PHE A 504 6.36 -16.88 -17.66
C PHE A 504 5.31 -16.03 -18.38
N GLY A 505 5.73 -14.99 -19.11
CA GLY A 505 4.90 -14.21 -20.04
C GLY A 505 3.89 -13.25 -19.41
N GLN A 506 4.03 -12.95 -18.09
CA GLN A 506 3.24 -11.93 -17.42
C GLN A 506 4.02 -10.61 -17.33
N PRO A 507 3.35 -9.45 -17.37
CA PRO A 507 4.02 -8.16 -17.23
C PRO A 507 4.75 -8.05 -15.89
N TRP A 508 5.96 -7.51 -15.90
CA TRP A 508 6.76 -7.23 -14.71
C TRP A 508 7.46 -5.88 -14.81
N GLU A 509 7.88 -5.34 -13.67
CA GLU A 509 8.55 -4.05 -13.55
C GLU A 509 9.87 -4.23 -12.79
N LEU A 510 10.88 -3.41 -13.13
CA LEU A 510 12.17 -3.41 -12.44
C LEU A 510 12.10 -2.52 -11.19
N SER A 511 12.58 -3.05 -10.03
CA SER A 511 12.76 -2.30 -8.77
C SER A 511 14.25 -2.24 -8.40
N PRO A 512 15.01 -1.24 -8.87
CA PRO A 512 16.46 -1.18 -8.69
C PRO A 512 16.83 -0.99 -7.21
N GLY A 513 17.77 -1.82 -6.71
CA GLY A 513 18.33 -1.65 -5.38
C GLY A 513 17.46 -2.16 -4.22
N ASP A 514 16.34 -2.83 -4.48
CA ASP A 514 15.40 -3.32 -3.47
C ASP A 514 15.58 -4.83 -3.16
N GLY A 515 16.64 -5.44 -3.64
CA GLY A 515 16.99 -6.83 -3.36
C GLY A 515 17.34 -7.06 -1.88
N ALA A 516 17.31 -8.32 -1.44
CA ALA A 516 17.82 -8.68 -0.12
C ALA A 516 19.35 -8.57 -0.10
N PHE A 517 19.95 -8.41 1.09
CA PHE A 517 21.41 -8.29 1.18
C PHE A 517 22.17 -9.55 0.68
N TYR A 518 21.49 -10.70 0.59
CA TYR A 518 22.04 -12.00 0.18
C TYR A 518 21.66 -12.43 -1.24
N GLY A 519 20.71 -11.75 -1.90
CA GLY A 519 20.31 -12.10 -3.26
C GLY A 519 19.17 -11.28 -3.85
N PRO A 520 19.03 -11.28 -5.19
CA PRO A 520 17.92 -10.65 -5.89
C PRO A 520 16.62 -11.40 -5.65
N LYS A 521 15.49 -10.71 -5.84
CA LYS A 521 14.17 -11.28 -5.58
C LYS A 521 13.13 -10.87 -6.61
N ILE A 522 12.14 -11.73 -6.79
CA ILE A 522 10.87 -11.40 -7.42
C ILE A 522 9.88 -11.10 -6.30
N ASP A 523 9.43 -9.85 -6.20
CA ASP A 523 8.37 -9.43 -5.30
C ASP A 523 7.03 -9.46 -6.02
N ILE A 524 6.00 -9.94 -5.34
CA ILE A 524 4.66 -10.04 -5.89
C ILE A 524 3.73 -9.16 -5.08
N GLN A 525 3.14 -8.17 -5.76
CA GLN A 525 2.15 -7.28 -5.17
C GLN A 525 0.75 -7.69 -5.60
N LEU A 526 -0.11 -7.93 -4.61
CA LEU A 526 -1.53 -8.18 -4.80
C LEU A 526 -2.30 -6.87 -4.87
N LYS A 527 -3.22 -6.78 -5.83
CA LYS A 527 -4.20 -5.70 -5.89
C LYS A 527 -5.49 -6.14 -5.20
N ASP A 528 -5.88 -5.43 -4.16
CA ASP A 528 -7.15 -5.69 -3.46
C ASP A 528 -8.36 -5.10 -4.22
N ALA A 529 -9.57 -5.39 -3.73
CA ALA A 529 -10.81 -4.88 -4.33
C ALA A 529 -10.98 -3.35 -4.24
N LEU A 530 -10.15 -2.67 -3.45
CA LEU A 530 -10.11 -1.21 -3.31
C LEU A 530 -9.02 -0.57 -4.17
N GLY A 531 -8.32 -1.38 -4.98
CA GLY A 531 -7.23 -0.93 -5.86
C GLY A 531 -5.88 -0.71 -5.17
N ARG A 532 -5.74 -1.07 -3.89
CA ARG A 532 -4.49 -0.95 -3.13
C ARG A 532 -3.58 -2.14 -3.40
N TYR A 533 -2.27 -1.89 -3.40
CA TYR A 533 -1.26 -2.93 -3.59
C TYR A 533 -0.68 -3.38 -2.25
N HIS A 534 -0.55 -4.70 -2.07
CA HIS A 534 0.04 -5.33 -0.90
C HIS A 534 1.13 -6.31 -1.33
N GLN A 535 2.36 -6.09 -0.89
CA GLN A 535 3.43 -7.06 -1.08
C GLN A 535 3.16 -8.26 -0.16
N CYS A 536 2.88 -9.41 -0.76
CA CYS A 536 2.57 -10.64 -0.04
C CYS A 536 3.59 -11.74 -0.32
N ALA A 537 3.74 -12.17 -1.57
CA ALA A 537 4.65 -13.24 -1.93
C ALA A 537 6.04 -12.71 -2.34
N THR A 538 7.02 -13.59 -2.23
CA THR A 538 8.38 -13.35 -2.68
C THR A 538 9.04 -14.65 -3.11
N ILE A 539 9.93 -14.58 -4.10
CA ILE A 539 10.84 -15.64 -4.54
C ILE A 539 12.23 -15.02 -4.58
N GLN A 540 13.18 -15.54 -3.82
CA GLN A 540 14.52 -14.96 -3.68
C GLN A 540 15.58 -16.01 -3.98
N LEU A 541 16.57 -15.65 -4.79
CA LEU A 541 17.75 -16.49 -5.02
C LEU A 541 18.81 -16.18 -3.96
N ASP A 542 19.45 -17.23 -3.47
CA ASP A 542 20.50 -17.11 -2.48
C ASP A 542 21.65 -18.06 -2.80
N PHE A 543 22.81 -17.46 -3.08
CA PHE A 543 24.08 -18.16 -3.25
C PHE A 543 24.98 -18.02 -2.00
N GLN A 544 24.62 -17.16 -1.05
CA GLN A 544 25.45 -16.80 0.09
C GLN A 544 25.27 -17.77 1.28
N MET A 545 24.03 -18.11 1.59
CA MET A 545 23.73 -19.04 2.69
C MET A 545 24.39 -20.41 2.48
N PRO A 546 24.34 -21.02 1.28
CA PRO A 546 25.08 -22.27 1.03
C PRO A 546 26.59 -22.16 1.26
N VAL A 547 27.21 -21.00 0.97
CA VAL A 547 28.62 -20.74 1.23
C VAL A 547 28.89 -20.60 2.73
N ARG A 548 28.09 -19.80 3.42
CA ARG A 548 28.27 -19.49 4.85
C ARG A 548 28.07 -20.71 5.75
N PHE A 549 27.15 -21.62 5.40
CA PHE A 549 26.89 -22.88 6.11
C PHE A 549 27.71 -24.06 5.58
N ASP A 550 28.59 -23.81 4.62
CA ASP A 550 29.42 -24.84 3.95
C ASP A 550 28.59 -26.02 3.44
N LEU A 551 27.42 -25.73 2.86
CA LEU A 551 26.50 -26.74 2.34
C LEU A 551 27.09 -27.37 1.07
N THR A 552 27.12 -28.70 1.02
CA THR A 552 27.60 -29.45 -0.14
C THR A 552 26.74 -30.68 -0.41
N TYR A 553 26.76 -31.12 -1.66
CA TYR A 553 26.20 -32.41 -2.07
C TYR A 553 27.18 -33.16 -2.99
N ILE A 554 27.10 -34.48 -3.01
CA ILE A 554 27.93 -35.33 -3.85
C ILE A 554 27.36 -35.25 -5.27
N SER A 555 28.20 -34.83 -6.23
CA SER A 555 27.88 -34.67 -7.65
C SER A 555 27.55 -36.02 -8.33
N LYS A 556 27.07 -35.96 -9.59
CA LYS A 556 26.62 -37.12 -10.34
C LYS A 556 27.72 -38.13 -10.62
N ASP A 557 28.93 -37.66 -10.81
CA ASP A 557 30.14 -38.48 -11.04
C ASP A 557 30.74 -39.06 -9.76
N GLY A 558 30.22 -38.62 -8.57
CA GLY A 558 30.68 -39.09 -7.28
C GLY A 558 32.08 -38.61 -6.85
N SER A 559 32.73 -37.79 -7.70
CA SER A 559 34.13 -37.39 -7.52
C SER A 559 34.28 -36.07 -6.79
N THR A 560 33.28 -35.18 -6.84
CA THR A 560 33.33 -33.82 -6.32
C THR A 560 32.15 -33.49 -5.42
N SER A 561 32.40 -32.58 -4.48
CA SER A 561 31.38 -31.99 -3.63
C SER A 561 31.01 -30.61 -4.21
N GLU A 562 29.76 -30.45 -4.61
CA GLU A 562 29.24 -29.22 -5.20
C GLU A 562 28.35 -28.49 -4.22
N ARG A 563 28.19 -27.16 -4.40
CA ARG A 563 27.30 -26.31 -3.60
C ARG A 563 25.92 -26.22 -4.23
N PRO A 564 24.85 -26.38 -3.44
CA PRO A 564 23.52 -26.11 -3.94
C PRO A 564 23.26 -24.60 -4.08
N VAL A 565 22.30 -24.23 -4.91
CA VAL A 565 21.64 -22.93 -4.89
C VAL A 565 20.42 -23.03 -3.98
N MET A 566 20.11 -21.96 -3.26
CA MET A 566 18.94 -21.90 -2.40
C MET A 566 17.92 -20.91 -2.93
N ILE A 567 16.64 -21.33 -2.97
CA ILE A 567 15.52 -20.46 -3.32
C ILE A 567 14.67 -20.32 -2.06
N HIS A 568 14.54 -19.08 -1.57
CA HIS A 568 13.60 -18.74 -0.50
C HIS A 568 12.26 -18.35 -1.14
N ARG A 569 11.17 -18.83 -0.59
CA ARG A 569 9.85 -18.48 -1.11
C ARG A 569 8.76 -18.51 -0.06
N ALA A 570 7.81 -17.60 -0.20
CA ALA A 570 6.53 -17.63 0.48
C ALA A 570 5.44 -17.22 -0.51
N VAL A 571 4.26 -17.84 -0.46
CA VAL A 571 3.11 -17.52 -1.33
C VAL A 571 2.13 -16.59 -0.61
N LEU A 572 1.76 -16.92 0.62
CA LEU A 572 0.86 -16.10 1.43
C LEU A 572 1.61 -14.90 2.04
N GLY A 573 2.92 -15.02 2.19
CA GLY A 573 3.74 -14.15 3.02
C GLY A 573 3.48 -14.45 4.49
N SER A 574 2.65 -13.66 5.21
CA SER A 574 2.15 -14.08 6.51
C SER A 574 0.67 -14.43 6.45
N VAL A 575 0.25 -15.44 7.22
CA VAL A 575 -1.15 -15.85 7.33
C VAL A 575 -2.01 -14.71 7.87
N GLU A 576 -1.47 -13.91 8.79
CA GLU A 576 -2.12 -12.72 9.33
C GLU A 576 -2.36 -11.67 8.25
N ARG A 577 -1.34 -11.38 7.42
CA ARG A 577 -1.45 -10.39 6.34
C ARG A 577 -2.44 -10.82 5.27
N ILE A 578 -2.36 -12.07 4.79
CA ILE A 578 -3.30 -12.53 3.77
C ILE A 578 -4.73 -12.59 4.31
N LEU A 579 -4.94 -12.92 5.59
CA LEU A 579 -6.25 -12.88 6.24
C LEU A 579 -6.80 -11.45 6.25
N ALA A 580 -5.97 -10.44 6.56
CA ALA A 580 -6.37 -9.03 6.47
C ALA A 580 -6.82 -8.65 5.05
N VAL A 581 -6.00 -8.98 4.05
CA VAL A 581 -6.27 -8.68 2.64
C VAL A 581 -7.57 -9.38 2.18
N LEU A 582 -7.77 -10.66 2.55
CA LEU A 582 -8.98 -11.41 2.25
C LEU A 582 -10.22 -10.81 2.93
N ALA A 583 -10.11 -10.43 4.22
CA ALA A 583 -11.21 -9.81 4.98
C ALA A 583 -11.66 -8.50 4.30
N GLU A 584 -10.71 -7.66 3.90
CA GLU A 584 -10.98 -6.40 3.21
C GLU A 584 -11.53 -6.62 1.79
N ASN A 585 -10.99 -7.61 1.06
CA ASN A 585 -11.45 -7.96 -0.28
C ASN A 585 -12.88 -8.50 -0.27
N TYR A 586 -13.18 -9.46 0.58
CA TYR A 586 -14.53 -10.05 0.69
C TYR A 586 -15.53 -9.15 1.40
N GLY A 587 -15.09 -8.16 2.17
CA GLY A 587 -15.97 -7.22 2.85
C GLY A 587 -17.02 -7.93 3.71
N ARG A 588 -16.62 -8.86 4.58
CA ARG A 588 -17.44 -9.74 5.46
C ARG A 588 -18.15 -10.91 4.77
N LYS A 589 -18.15 -10.99 3.43
CA LYS A 589 -18.87 -12.04 2.66
C LYS A 589 -17.90 -13.15 2.27
N TRP A 590 -17.49 -13.94 3.24
CA TRP A 590 -16.56 -15.03 3.06
C TRP A 590 -17.09 -16.09 2.08
N PRO A 591 -16.25 -16.65 1.19
CA PRO A 591 -16.65 -17.82 0.41
C PRO A 591 -16.87 -19.00 1.34
N LEU A 592 -17.77 -19.93 0.96
CA LEU A 592 -18.23 -21.03 1.83
C LEU A 592 -17.08 -21.80 2.48
N TRP A 593 -16.06 -22.15 1.71
CA TRP A 593 -14.93 -22.97 2.19
C TRP A 593 -14.09 -22.29 3.26
N LEU A 594 -14.13 -20.95 3.36
CA LEU A 594 -13.37 -20.14 4.30
C LEU A 594 -14.26 -19.46 5.35
N SER A 595 -15.57 -19.51 5.17
CA SER A 595 -16.54 -18.77 5.99
C SER A 595 -16.65 -19.32 7.40
N PRO A 596 -16.56 -18.46 8.44
CA PRO A 596 -16.90 -18.85 9.80
C PRO A 596 -18.42 -18.77 10.07
N PHE A 597 -19.23 -18.36 9.06
CA PHE A 597 -20.68 -18.21 9.10
C PHE A 597 -21.32 -19.06 7.99
N GLN A 598 -21.12 -20.40 8.06
CA GLN A 598 -21.56 -21.26 6.96
C GLN A 598 -23.05 -21.56 7.02
N VAL A 599 -23.55 -22.06 8.14
CA VAL A 599 -24.95 -22.49 8.29
C VAL A 599 -25.57 -21.87 9.54
N MET A 600 -26.74 -21.23 9.39
CA MET A 600 -27.58 -20.79 10.49
C MET A 600 -28.88 -21.61 10.48
N VAL A 601 -29.14 -22.35 11.53
CA VAL A 601 -30.43 -23.09 11.72
C VAL A 601 -31.37 -22.22 12.53
N ILE A 602 -32.60 -22.00 12.01
CA ILE A 602 -33.59 -21.11 12.61
C ILE A 602 -34.86 -21.91 12.83
N PRO A 603 -35.16 -22.41 14.06
CA PRO A 603 -36.42 -23.06 14.37
C PRO A 603 -37.58 -22.06 14.31
N VAL A 604 -38.69 -22.45 13.68
CA VAL A 604 -39.87 -21.59 13.50
C VAL A 604 -40.77 -21.61 14.73
N GLY A 605 -40.75 -22.68 15.51
CA GLY A 605 -41.51 -22.83 16.75
C GLY A 605 -40.74 -23.65 17.79
N PRO A 606 -41.13 -23.59 19.09
CA PRO A 606 -40.49 -24.33 20.16
C PRO A 606 -40.51 -25.85 19.94
N ASP A 607 -41.55 -26.37 19.33
CA ASP A 607 -41.76 -27.82 19.11
C ASP A 607 -40.74 -28.43 18.17
N VAL A 608 -40.06 -27.61 17.34
CA VAL A 608 -39.02 -28.05 16.39
C VAL A 608 -37.61 -27.74 16.87
N GLU A 609 -37.43 -27.23 18.08
CA GLU A 609 -36.09 -26.83 18.61
C GLU A 609 -35.17 -28.02 18.75
N ALA A 610 -35.64 -29.14 19.33
CA ALA A 610 -34.85 -30.37 19.47
C ALA A 610 -34.32 -30.87 18.12
N TYR A 611 -35.19 -30.88 17.09
CA TYR A 611 -34.77 -31.26 15.75
C TYR A 611 -33.78 -30.23 15.11
N ALA A 612 -33.96 -28.94 15.38
CA ALA A 612 -33.02 -27.93 14.89
C ALA A 612 -31.64 -28.11 15.50
N HIS A 613 -31.54 -28.53 16.76
CA HIS A 613 -30.28 -28.92 17.38
C HIS A 613 -29.66 -30.14 16.72
N GLU A 614 -30.45 -31.16 16.38
CA GLU A 614 -30.00 -32.35 15.65
C GLU A 614 -29.45 -31.99 14.26
N VAL A 615 -30.14 -31.14 13.53
CA VAL A 615 -29.67 -30.62 12.22
C VAL A 615 -28.38 -29.87 12.38
N ARG A 616 -28.29 -28.93 13.34
CA ARG A 616 -27.02 -28.23 13.61
C ARG A 616 -25.88 -29.19 13.90
N GLU A 617 -26.13 -30.19 14.74
CA GLU A 617 -25.11 -31.19 15.11
C GLU A 617 -24.67 -32.02 13.91
N THR A 618 -25.61 -32.43 13.05
CA THR A 618 -25.27 -33.13 11.79
C THR A 618 -24.31 -32.32 10.89
N PHE A 619 -24.56 -31.02 10.73
CA PHE A 619 -23.63 -30.15 10.00
C PHE A 619 -22.29 -30.01 10.71
N HIS A 620 -22.31 -29.88 12.03
CA HIS A 620 -21.08 -29.77 12.83
C HIS A 620 -20.21 -31.03 12.73
N GLN A 621 -20.82 -32.21 12.83
CA GLN A 621 -20.11 -33.50 12.65
C GLN A 621 -19.58 -33.70 11.22
N ALA A 622 -20.23 -33.09 10.23
CA ALA A 622 -19.74 -33.06 8.85
C ALA A 622 -18.62 -31.99 8.61
N GLY A 623 -18.17 -31.31 9.68
CA GLY A 623 -17.07 -30.33 9.61
C GLY A 623 -17.47 -28.91 9.23
N PHE A 624 -18.78 -28.59 9.19
CA PHE A 624 -19.26 -27.24 8.91
C PHE A 624 -19.41 -26.40 10.18
N MET A 625 -19.17 -25.10 10.06
CA MET A 625 -19.49 -24.12 11.08
C MET A 625 -21.02 -23.87 11.06
N ALA A 626 -21.72 -24.48 12.03
CA ALA A 626 -23.17 -24.42 12.11
C ALA A 626 -23.62 -23.82 13.46
N ASP A 627 -24.42 -22.78 13.37
CA ASP A 627 -25.04 -22.09 14.52
C ASP A 627 -26.55 -22.27 14.52
N ILE A 628 -27.17 -22.05 15.68
CA ILE A 628 -28.65 -22.07 15.85
C ILE A 628 -29.12 -20.77 16.51
N ASP A 629 -30.21 -20.20 16.03
CA ASP A 629 -30.88 -19.06 16.67
C ASP A 629 -32.22 -19.53 17.30
N ALA A 630 -32.16 -19.99 18.56
CA ALA A 630 -33.26 -20.42 19.36
C ALA A 630 -33.83 -19.32 20.30
N ASP A 631 -33.54 -18.04 20.02
CA ASP A 631 -34.08 -16.91 20.79
C ASP A 631 -35.58 -16.72 20.54
N TRP A 632 -36.41 -17.20 21.46
CA TRP A 632 -37.85 -17.11 21.37
C TRP A 632 -38.39 -15.70 21.62
N SER A 633 -37.61 -14.76 22.11
CA SER A 633 -37.99 -13.35 22.26
C SER A 633 -37.98 -12.61 20.90
N ALA A 634 -37.33 -13.17 19.89
CA ALA A 634 -37.21 -12.61 18.56
C ALA A 634 -38.18 -13.25 17.56
N THR A 635 -38.82 -12.43 16.74
CA THR A 635 -39.67 -12.94 15.64
C THR A 635 -38.82 -13.64 14.57
N LEU A 636 -39.41 -14.58 13.84
CA LEU A 636 -38.72 -15.29 12.74
C LEU A 636 -38.06 -14.34 11.74
N ASN A 637 -38.75 -13.28 11.34
CA ASN A 637 -38.24 -12.28 10.42
C ASN A 637 -36.98 -11.57 11.00
N ARG A 638 -36.97 -11.31 12.31
CA ARG A 638 -35.83 -10.71 13.00
C ARG A 638 -34.64 -11.66 13.04
N LYS A 639 -34.85 -12.96 13.33
CA LYS A 639 -33.81 -14.00 13.28
C LYS A 639 -33.21 -14.12 11.87
N ILE A 640 -34.06 -14.23 10.85
CA ILE A 640 -33.64 -14.28 9.44
C ILE A 640 -32.77 -13.03 9.08
N ARG A 641 -33.30 -11.84 9.47
CA ARG A 641 -32.57 -10.58 9.20
C ARG A 641 -31.24 -10.51 9.92
N LYS A 642 -31.15 -10.97 11.17
CA LYS A 642 -29.90 -11.07 11.94
C LYS A 642 -28.88 -11.97 11.25
N ALA A 643 -29.28 -13.15 10.79
CA ALA A 643 -28.42 -14.07 10.06
C ALA A 643 -27.97 -13.52 8.70
N GLN A 644 -28.84 -12.78 7.99
CA GLN A 644 -28.48 -12.07 6.76
C GLN A 644 -27.42 -10.98 6.99
N LEU A 645 -27.57 -10.20 8.06
CA LEU A 645 -26.63 -9.15 8.43
C LEU A 645 -25.29 -9.72 8.87
N ALA A 646 -25.28 -10.87 9.56
CA ALA A 646 -24.09 -11.61 9.94
C ALA A 646 -23.40 -12.31 8.73
N GLN A 647 -24.05 -12.33 7.55
CA GLN A 647 -23.53 -12.88 6.29
C GLN A 647 -23.36 -14.41 6.31
N TYR A 648 -24.30 -15.15 6.94
CA TYR A 648 -24.33 -16.62 6.81
C TYR A 648 -24.53 -17.02 5.35
N ASN A 649 -23.76 -18.01 4.91
CA ASN A 649 -23.86 -18.55 3.55
C ASN A 649 -25.21 -19.25 3.32
N PHE A 650 -25.67 -20.03 4.32
CA PHE A 650 -26.95 -20.73 4.28
C PHE A 650 -27.76 -20.44 5.52
N GLN A 651 -29.10 -20.35 5.35
CA GLN A 651 -30.07 -20.24 6.42
C GLN A 651 -31.09 -21.34 6.23
N LEU A 652 -31.27 -22.18 7.26
CA LEU A 652 -32.18 -23.30 7.26
C LEU A 652 -33.31 -23.00 8.24
N GLY A 653 -34.53 -22.86 7.71
CA GLY A 653 -35.75 -22.69 8.50
C GLY A 653 -36.66 -23.92 8.38
N LYS A 654 -37.24 -24.38 9.48
CA LYS A 654 -38.22 -25.51 9.47
C LYS A 654 -39.50 -25.13 10.20
N SER A 655 -40.66 -25.46 9.56
CA SER A 655 -41.98 -25.43 10.14
C SER A 655 -42.54 -26.84 10.21
N GLU A 656 -43.48 -27.08 11.10
CA GLU A 656 -44.29 -28.32 11.12
C GLU A 656 -44.91 -28.62 9.76
N GLY A 657 -44.82 -29.86 9.31
CA GLY A 657 -45.44 -30.36 8.08
C GLY A 657 -44.61 -30.38 6.81
N VAL A 658 -43.38 -29.79 6.78
CA VAL A 658 -42.53 -29.84 5.61
C VAL A 658 -41.31 -30.72 5.87
N ARG A 659 -41.28 -31.90 5.26
CA ARG A 659 -40.15 -32.84 5.39
C ARG A 659 -38.83 -32.36 4.72
N HIS A 660 -38.90 -31.38 3.80
CA HIS A 660 -37.75 -30.75 3.18
C HIS A 660 -38.09 -29.29 2.81
N GLY A 661 -37.68 -28.33 3.60
CA GLY A 661 -37.85 -26.91 3.33
C GLY A 661 -36.56 -26.12 3.43
N PHE A 662 -35.98 -25.72 2.28
CA PHE A 662 -34.89 -24.78 2.25
C PHE A 662 -35.42 -23.36 2.13
N LEU A 663 -35.17 -22.52 3.12
CA LEU A 663 -35.33 -21.08 2.99
C LEU A 663 -34.02 -20.45 2.47
N LYS A 664 -34.17 -20.02 1.25
CA LYS A 664 -33.39 -19.00 0.53
C LYS A 664 -31.87 -18.89 0.82
N GLN A 665 -31.11 -19.41 -0.11
CA GLN A 665 -29.74 -19.02 -0.35
C GLN A 665 -29.63 -17.48 -0.40
N SER A 666 -28.87 -16.86 0.50
CA SER A 666 -28.39 -15.50 0.26
C SER A 666 -27.53 -15.60 -1.00
N ARG A 667 -27.98 -15.01 -2.11
CA ARG A 667 -27.22 -15.08 -3.36
C ARG A 667 -25.78 -14.64 -3.07
N PRO A 668 -24.79 -15.49 -3.24
CA PRO A 668 -23.43 -15.00 -3.31
C PRO A 668 -23.38 -14.17 -4.59
N THR A 669 -23.11 -12.89 -4.48
CA THR A 669 -22.59 -12.11 -5.60
C THR A 669 -21.17 -12.64 -5.85
N CYS A 670 -21.11 -13.78 -6.53
CA CYS A 670 -19.85 -14.33 -7.01
C CYS A 670 -19.49 -13.55 -8.29
N PRO A 671 -18.38 -12.82 -8.36
CA PRO A 671 -17.95 -12.11 -9.56
C PRO A 671 -17.62 -13.02 -10.74
N TRP A 672 -17.62 -14.34 -10.51
CA TRP A 672 -17.12 -15.37 -11.43
C TRP A 672 -18.07 -15.81 -12.55
N ARG A 673 -19.27 -15.24 -12.72
CA ARG A 673 -20.16 -15.57 -13.84
C ARG A 673 -19.91 -14.78 -15.13
N ARG A 674 -18.77 -14.10 -15.31
CA ARG A 674 -18.46 -13.40 -16.57
C ARG A 674 -17.10 -13.80 -17.15
N ALA A 675 -16.85 -15.09 -17.35
CA ALA A 675 -15.86 -15.56 -18.31
C ALA A 675 -16.11 -17.03 -18.65
N ARG A 676 -17.16 -17.32 -19.42
CA ARG A 676 -17.15 -18.46 -20.33
C ARG A 676 -17.20 -17.90 -21.74
N PRO A 677 -16.33 -18.34 -22.68
CA PRO A 677 -16.50 -18.03 -24.08
C PRO A 677 -17.83 -18.63 -24.55
N GLN A 678 -18.61 -17.85 -25.29
CA GLN A 678 -19.80 -18.36 -25.95
C GLN A 678 -19.38 -19.42 -26.95
N PRO A 679 -19.99 -20.59 -26.97
CA PRO A 679 -19.92 -21.47 -28.13
C PRO A 679 -20.84 -20.92 -29.22
N ASP A 680 -20.34 -21.01 -30.46
CA ASP A 680 -20.97 -20.62 -31.70
C ASP A 680 -22.46 -21.03 -31.79
N SER A 681 -23.26 -20.07 -32.21
CA SER A 681 -24.65 -20.25 -32.56
C SER A 681 -24.80 -21.02 -33.87
N ARG A 682 -24.93 -22.33 -33.82
CA ARG A 682 -25.63 -23.13 -34.83
C ARG A 682 -25.90 -24.56 -34.34
N ALA A 683 -27.00 -24.76 -33.62
CA ALA A 683 -27.82 -25.96 -33.67
C ALA A 683 -29.14 -25.75 -32.95
N ARG A 684 -30.24 -25.84 -33.66
CA ARG A 684 -31.60 -25.86 -33.15
C ARG A 684 -31.91 -27.21 -32.54
N GLY A 685 -32.69 -27.22 -31.49
CA GLY A 685 -33.58 -28.36 -31.20
C GLY A 685 -33.62 -28.81 -29.75
N VAL A 686 -34.76 -28.56 -29.13
CA VAL A 686 -35.50 -29.41 -28.16
C VAL A 686 -34.82 -29.85 -26.86
N GLY A 687 -35.50 -29.53 -25.76
CA GLY A 687 -35.44 -30.31 -24.52
C GLY A 687 -35.20 -29.50 -23.26
N ARG A 688 -36.24 -29.30 -22.49
CA ARG A 688 -36.13 -29.00 -21.04
C ARG A 688 -35.32 -30.09 -20.38
N LEU A 689 -34.29 -29.72 -19.66
CA LEU A 689 -33.65 -30.58 -18.68
C LEU A 689 -33.19 -29.79 -17.46
N ASP A 690 -33.50 -30.36 -16.33
CA ASP A 690 -33.26 -29.88 -14.99
C ASP A 690 -31.81 -29.61 -14.68
N CYS A 691 -31.59 -28.61 -13.79
CA CYS A 691 -30.29 -28.28 -13.22
C CYS A 691 -29.79 -29.42 -12.33
N ALA A 692 -28.89 -30.24 -12.84
CA ALA A 692 -28.05 -31.11 -12.05
C ALA A 692 -26.73 -30.41 -11.75
N SER A 693 -26.34 -30.35 -10.49
CA SER A 693 -25.07 -29.88 -9.99
C SER A 693 -23.94 -30.83 -10.43
N PRO A 694 -22.74 -30.33 -10.75
CA PRO A 694 -21.60 -31.21 -10.86
C PRO A 694 -21.08 -31.58 -9.47
N GLU A 695 -21.17 -32.83 -9.14
CA GLU A 695 -20.50 -33.49 -8.03
C GLU A 695 -18.99 -33.50 -8.28
N HIS A 696 -18.20 -33.03 -7.32
CA HIS A 696 -16.81 -33.43 -7.17
C HIS A 696 -16.74 -34.54 -6.12
N PRO A 697 -16.18 -35.71 -6.44
CA PRO A 697 -16.09 -36.80 -5.49
C PRO A 697 -14.98 -36.54 -4.47
N LEU A 698 -15.32 -36.65 -3.20
CA LEU A 698 -14.39 -36.87 -2.12
C LEU A 698 -13.78 -38.29 -2.28
N PRO A 699 -12.50 -38.53 -2.03
CA PRO A 699 -11.91 -39.86 -2.05
C PRO A 699 -12.45 -40.65 -0.87
N GLY A 700 -13.17 -41.71 -1.19
CA GLY A 700 -13.75 -42.63 -0.24
C GLY A 700 -12.69 -43.48 0.46
N ALA A 701 -12.86 -43.61 1.76
CA ALA A 701 -12.26 -44.65 2.55
C ALA A 701 -12.95 -46.00 2.25
N THR A 702 -12.33 -46.85 1.45
CA THR A 702 -12.68 -48.27 1.40
C THR A 702 -11.76 -49.03 2.34
N GLY A 703 -12.28 -49.30 3.55
CA GLY A 703 -11.76 -50.37 4.41
C GLY A 703 -12.12 -51.71 3.82
N ALA A 704 -11.14 -52.47 3.37
CA ALA A 704 -11.25 -53.88 3.17
C ALA A 704 -10.53 -54.62 4.28
N CYS A 705 -11.31 -55.16 5.19
CA CYS A 705 -10.89 -56.17 6.17
C CYS A 705 -10.57 -57.47 5.43
N HIS A 706 -9.33 -57.93 5.45
CA HIS A 706 -9.00 -59.34 5.22
C HIS A 706 -8.14 -59.84 6.37
N ARG A 707 -8.73 -60.87 7.01
CA ARG A 707 -8.09 -61.76 7.98
C ARG A 707 -6.92 -62.50 7.33
N ARG A 708 -5.75 -62.40 7.85
CA ARG A 708 -4.98 -63.48 8.52
C ARG A 708 -3.78 -62.87 9.22
#